data_5dbf34bcd598e426383102c845d665e4
#
_entry.id   5dbf34bcd598e426383102c845d665e4
#
_cell.length_a   1.000
_cell.length_b   1.000
_cell.length_c   1.000
_cell.angle_alpha   90.00
_cell.angle_beta   90.00
_cell.angle_gamma   90.00
#
_symmetry.space_group_name_H-M   'P 1'
#
loop_
_entity.id
_entity.type
_entity.pdbx_description
1 polymer ?
#
loop_
_entity_poly.entity_id
_entity_poly.type
_entity_poly.pdbx_seq_one_letter_code
_entity_poly.pdbx_strand_id
1 'polypeptide(L)'
;MTPNNAVRLDDDPQETREWLESIESVLSTEGRPRAHYLIDQLLDFDVARHGDFYGRVTTPYVNTIPVDRQLPYPGNLAIERRTNAFIRWNAMAMVLRAGKHSGVGGHIATYASAAVLYDVGFDHFFRGRTDSFDGDLVYIQGHSSPGIYGRAYLEGRISEAQLDNFRREAGGEGLSSYPHPRLMPDFWQFPTVSMGLGPITAAYQARFMRYLEFRDLKQHQGRKVWAFLGDGEMDQPESLAAISVAGREKLDNLIFVVNCNLQRLDGPVRGNAKVIQEFESLYRAAGCNVIKVIWGGGWDALLEKDHSGLLRQRMMECVDGDYQNYKSQNGAYVREHFFGKYPELLALVADMSDDEIWKLSRGGHDPDKVYNAYAAAVRHKGQPTVILAKTVKGFGMGEAGEGQNINHQLKKMGAEAVKAFRDRFGLEVADDQLDEIPYLKPAADSEEARYFAARRQALGGYVPARHTAVQSLQIPELSAFATQLKDTGERAISTTMAFVRILGTLLKDPHLGKLIVPIVPDESRTFGMESLFRQIGIHSAVGQLYTPQDAGQLSYYKESKDGQIMQEGLNESGAISSWIAASTSYSNHGLMTVPFYIFYSMFGFQRVGDLAWAAGDARARGFLLGATAGRTTLMGEGLQHDDGHSHILSSVIPCCVSYDPTFAYELAVIIREGMRRMYVEQEDIYYYITLLNENYPHPAMPEGVEEGILKGMYPLSSHPQAQVQLMGSGSILREVIAASELLDKDFAIHSNVWSVTSLTELRRDGHAVERWNLLHPQNEPRTSYVEQCLAGQTGPVVVATDYMKLFADQIRPFVHGRRFVALGTDGFGQSDTRETLREFFEVDRHFIVLATLKALADDGLIGRENVSEAISRYGINVDKANPVAV
;
A
#
# COMPACT_ATOMS: atom_id res chain seq x y z
N MET A 1 1.50 20.88 -26.70
CA MET A 1 0.84 20.10 -27.75
C MET A 1 -0.59 20.57 -27.82
N THR A 2 -0.94 21.33 -28.84
CA THR A 2 -2.31 21.72 -29.11
C THR A 2 -3.08 20.46 -29.55
N PRO A 3 -4.16 20.08 -28.90
CA PRO A 3 -4.98 18.97 -29.37
C PRO A 3 -5.72 19.44 -30.61
N ASN A 4 -5.33 18.94 -31.75
CA ASN A 4 -6.10 19.09 -32.99
C ASN A 4 -7.33 18.15 -32.90
N ASN A 5 -8.24 18.42 -31.97
CA ASN A 5 -9.53 17.77 -31.80
C ASN A 5 -10.62 18.50 -32.61
N ALA A 6 -10.29 18.92 -33.81
CA ALA A 6 -11.34 19.27 -34.76
C ALA A 6 -12.07 17.96 -35.09
N VAL A 7 -13.26 17.79 -34.54
CA VAL A 7 -14.19 16.77 -35.02
C VAL A 7 -14.46 17.12 -36.48
N ARG A 8 -13.93 16.31 -37.40
CA ARG A 8 -14.27 16.44 -38.82
C ARG A 8 -15.73 16.01 -38.90
N LEU A 9 -16.57 16.93 -39.42
CA LEU A 9 -17.87 16.53 -39.93
C LEU A 9 -17.63 15.49 -41.04
N ASP A 10 -18.53 14.53 -41.12
CA ASP A 10 -18.50 13.52 -42.16
C ASP A 10 -18.92 14.19 -43.44
N ASP A 11 -17.96 14.41 -44.36
CA ASP A 11 -18.19 15.12 -45.63
C ASP A 11 -18.92 14.21 -46.62
N ASP A 12 -18.95 12.88 -46.44
CA ASP A 12 -19.68 11.91 -47.21
C ASP A 12 -20.24 10.76 -46.33
N PRO A 13 -21.41 10.99 -45.73
CA PRO A 13 -22.05 9.97 -44.87
C PRO A 13 -22.46 8.67 -45.62
N GLN A 14 -22.55 8.71 -46.93
CA GLN A 14 -22.84 7.55 -47.74
C GLN A 14 -21.60 6.66 -47.86
N GLU A 15 -20.47 7.22 -48.22
CA GLU A 15 -19.22 6.49 -48.32
C GLU A 15 -18.83 5.87 -46.98
N THR A 16 -19.01 6.63 -45.89
CA THR A 16 -18.75 6.12 -44.53
C THR A 16 -19.60 4.89 -44.20
N ARG A 17 -20.87 4.89 -44.55
CA ARG A 17 -21.75 3.73 -44.38
C ARG A 17 -21.29 2.53 -45.19
N GLU A 18 -20.95 2.73 -46.44
CA GLU A 18 -20.47 1.66 -47.34
C GLU A 18 -19.20 0.97 -46.79
N TRP A 19 -18.27 1.74 -46.25
CA TRP A 19 -17.10 1.21 -45.52
C TRP A 19 -17.47 0.40 -44.30
N LEU A 20 -18.39 0.91 -43.48
CA LEU A 20 -18.85 0.22 -42.25
C LEU A 20 -19.60 -1.08 -42.59
N GLU A 21 -20.49 -1.06 -43.59
CA GLU A 21 -21.20 -2.25 -44.08
C GLU A 21 -20.22 -3.30 -44.64
N SER A 22 -19.17 -2.85 -45.32
CA SER A 22 -18.12 -3.75 -45.84
C SER A 22 -17.38 -4.47 -44.69
N ILE A 23 -16.99 -3.75 -43.66
CA ILE A 23 -16.36 -4.36 -42.47
C ILE A 23 -17.32 -5.26 -41.70
N GLU A 24 -18.60 -4.89 -41.59
CA GLU A 24 -19.62 -5.74 -40.97
C GLU A 24 -19.87 -7.04 -41.74
N SER A 25 -19.84 -6.98 -43.07
CA SER A 25 -19.88 -8.17 -43.93
C SER A 25 -18.71 -9.08 -43.66
N VAL A 26 -17.48 -8.56 -43.57
CA VAL A 26 -16.30 -9.36 -43.24
C VAL A 26 -16.43 -9.97 -41.83
N LEU A 27 -16.92 -9.17 -40.87
CA LEU A 27 -17.13 -9.62 -39.50
C LEU A 27 -18.12 -10.79 -39.41
N SER A 28 -19.19 -10.73 -40.19
CA SER A 28 -20.23 -11.75 -40.23
C SER A 28 -19.86 -13.02 -40.99
N THR A 29 -19.05 -12.93 -42.08
CA THR A 29 -18.67 -14.03 -42.93
C THR A 29 -17.35 -14.71 -42.53
N GLU A 30 -16.33 -13.93 -42.18
CA GLU A 30 -14.99 -14.44 -41.91
C GLU A 30 -14.60 -14.31 -40.43
N GLY A 31 -15.41 -13.62 -39.66
CA GLY A 31 -15.24 -13.45 -38.22
C GLY A 31 -14.29 -12.32 -37.80
N ARG A 32 -14.26 -12.10 -36.49
CA ARG A 32 -13.53 -10.99 -35.84
C ARG A 32 -12.03 -10.92 -36.15
N PRO A 33 -11.28 -12.03 -36.22
CA PRO A 33 -9.84 -11.95 -36.52
C PRO A 33 -9.54 -11.34 -37.88
N ARG A 34 -10.33 -11.65 -38.90
CA ARG A 34 -10.13 -11.11 -40.27
C ARG A 34 -10.51 -9.64 -40.37
N ALA A 35 -11.61 -9.24 -39.74
CA ALA A 35 -12.00 -7.83 -39.67
C ALA A 35 -10.93 -6.97 -38.98
N HIS A 36 -10.39 -7.45 -37.85
CA HIS A 36 -9.29 -6.75 -37.14
C HIS A 36 -8.04 -6.65 -38.03
N TYR A 37 -7.64 -7.73 -38.70
CA TYR A 37 -6.49 -7.70 -39.62
C TYR A 37 -6.62 -6.61 -40.69
N LEU A 38 -7.82 -6.47 -41.29
CA LEU A 38 -8.05 -5.44 -42.33
C LEU A 38 -8.00 -4.03 -41.73
N ILE A 39 -8.56 -3.82 -40.54
CA ILE A 39 -8.48 -2.53 -39.86
C ILE A 39 -7.01 -2.19 -39.55
N ASP A 40 -6.24 -3.13 -39.03
CA ASP A 40 -4.81 -2.94 -38.74
C ASP A 40 -4.04 -2.59 -40.00
N GLN A 41 -4.32 -3.27 -41.14
CA GLN A 41 -3.67 -2.94 -42.43
C GLN A 41 -4.02 -1.53 -42.93
N LEU A 42 -5.26 -1.06 -42.70
CA LEU A 42 -5.64 0.31 -43.05
C LEU A 42 -4.94 1.35 -42.19
N LEU A 43 -4.82 1.06 -40.88
CA LEU A 43 -4.08 1.92 -39.94
C LEU A 43 -2.58 1.98 -40.29
N ASP A 44 -1.95 0.82 -40.56
CA ASP A 44 -0.55 0.75 -40.99
C ASP A 44 -0.31 1.51 -42.29
N PHE A 45 -1.24 1.44 -43.22
CA PHE A 45 -1.18 2.17 -44.51
C PHE A 45 -1.24 3.69 -44.29
N ASP A 46 -2.13 4.15 -43.42
CA ASP A 46 -2.26 5.58 -43.09
C ASP A 46 -1.00 6.11 -42.41
N VAL A 47 -0.51 5.40 -41.39
CA VAL A 47 0.73 5.74 -40.68
C VAL A 47 1.94 5.80 -41.62
N ALA A 48 2.06 4.82 -42.53
CA ALA A 48 3.16 4.76 -43.48
C ALA A 48 3.15 5.94 -44.49
N ARG A 49 1.98 6.50 -44.77
CA ARG A 49 1.81 7.60 -45.73
C ARG A 49 1.95 9.00 -45.15
N HIS A 50 1.45 9.19 -43.94
CA HIS A 50 1.32 10.53 -43.33
C HIS A 50 2.21 10.75 -42.12
N GLY A 51 2.84 9.71 -41.56
CA GLY A 51 3.75 9.81 -40.42
C GLY A 51 3.08 10.14 -39.08
N ASP A 52 1.80 10.44 -39.09
CA ASP A 52 1.01 10.71 -37.88
C ASP A 52 0.17 9.51 -37.46
N PHE A 53 0.26 9.13 -36.21
CA PHE A 53 -0.58 8.05 -35.66
C PHE A 53 -1.99 8.59 -35.38
N TYR A 54 -2.92 8.35 -36.28
CA TYR A 54 -4.36 8.64 -36.11
C TYR A 54 -5.12 7.53 -35.37
N GLY A 55 -4.43 6.53 -34.82
CA GLY A 55 -5.05 5.50 -33.99
C GLY A 55 -5.72 6.12 -32.78
N ARG A 56 -7.05 6.19 -32.79
CA ARG A 56 -7.81 6.66 -31.64
C ARG A 56 -7.65 5.68 -30.50
N VAL A 57 -6.82 6.04 -29.52
CA VAL A 57 -6.70 5.32 -28.25
C VAL A 57 -7.98 5.51 -27.41
N THR A 58 -8.88 6.42 -27.85
CA THR A 58 -10.14 6.75 -27.17
C THR A 58 -11.33 6.56 -28.10
N THR A 59 -12.47 6.19 -27.48
CA THR A 59 -13.78 6.13 -28.14
C THR A 59 -14.58 7.41 -27.88
N PRO A 60 -15.68 7.69 -28.62
CA PRO A 60 -16.53 8.86 -28.36
C PRO A 60 -16.94 8.98 -26.89
N TYR A 61 -17.26 10.22 -26.45
CA TYR A 61 -17.61 10.51 -25.04
C TYR A 61 -19.06 10.11 -24.68
N VAL A 62 -19.32 8.80 -24.89
CA VAL A 62 -20.60 8.14 -24.60
C VAL A 62 -20.38 6.84 -23.84
N ASN A 63 -21.44 6.22 -23.38
CA ASN A 63 -21.38 4.91 -22.71
C ASN A 63 -20.80 3.84 -23.64
N THR A 64 -19.95 2.98 -23.10
CA THR A 64 -19.37 1.84 -23.86
C THR A 64 -20.42 0.79 -24.21
N ILE A 65 -21.40 0.58 -23.33
CA ILE A 65 -22.48 -0.39 -23.52
C ILE A 65 -23.71 0.38 -24.02
N PRO A 66 -24.09 0.23 -25.30
CA PRO A 66 -25.28 0.86 -25.85
C PRO A 66 -26.55 0.21 -25.32
N VAL A 67 -27.69 0.92 -25.45
CA VAL A 67 -28.97 0.53 -24.85
C VAL A 67 -29.43 -0.86 -25.29
N ASP A 68 -29.29 -1.16 -26.57
CA ASP A 68 -29.70 -2.44 -27.18
C ASP A 68 -28.86 -3.66 -26.69
N ARG A 69 -27.75 -3.43 -26.05
CA ARG A 69 -26.87 -4.47 -25.43
C ARG A 69 -26.97 -4.53 -23.93
N GLN A 70 -27.79 -3.71 -23.31
CA GLN A 70 -28.00 -3.70 -21.86
C GLN A 70 -28.85 -4.91 -21.43
N LEU A 71 -28.45 -5.53 -20.32
CA LEU A 71 -29.25 -6.55 -19.66
C LEU A 71 -30.37 -5.89 -18.86
N PRO A 72 -31.54 -6.54 -18.73
CA PRO A 72 -32.57 -6.10 -17.80
C PRO A 72 -32.02 -6.01 -16.37
N TYR A 73 -32.38 -4.97 -15.66
CA TYR A 73 -31.99 -4.84 -14.26
C TYR A 73 -32.68 -5.92 -13.41
N PRO A 74 -31.94 -6.73 -12.63
CA PRO A 74 -32.51 -7.88 -11.94
C PRO A 74 -33.15 -7.55 -10.59
N GLY A 75 -32.97 -6.31 -10.09
CA GLY A 75 -33.41 -5.87 -8.78
C GLY A 75 -34.73 -5.10 -8.80
N ASN A 76 -35.20 -4.72 -7.60
CA ASN A 76 -36.31 -3.81 -7.44
C ASN A 76 -35.80 -2.38 -7.23
N LEU A 77 -35.71 -1.62 -8.32
CA LEU A 77 -35.18 -0.26 -8.31
C LEU A 77 -35.93 0.67 -7.34
N ALA A 78 -37.23 0.46 -7.10
CA ALA A 78 -38.01 1.31 -6.19
C ALA A 78 -37.56 1.07 -4.73
N ILE A 79 -37.35 -0.20 -4.34
CA ILE A 79 -36.89 -0.54 -3.01
C ILE A 79 -35.43 -0.12 -2.84
N GLU A 80 -34.58 -0.40 -3.82
CA GLU A 80 -33.15 -0.05 -3.76
C GLU A 80 -32.93 1.46 -3.68
N ARG A 81 -33.74 2.27 -4.35
CA ARG A 81 -33.69 3.73 -4.20
C ARG A 81 -34.07 4.19 -2.81
N ARG A 82 -35.05 3.54 -2.15
CA ARG A 82 -35.42 3.87 -0.77
C ARG A 82 -34.34 3.44 0.22
N THR A 83 -33.79 2.27 0.08
CA THR A 83 -32.69 1.83 0.96
C THR A 83 -31.43 2.67 0.77
N ASN A 84 -31.10 3.05 -0.47
CA ASN A 84 -30.03 4.01 -0.76
C ASN A 84 -30.29 5.37 -0.09
N ALA A 85 -31.52 5.86 -0.11
CA ALA A 85 -31.88 7.12 0.55
C ALA A 85 -31.60 7.05 2.06
N PHE A 86 -31.95 5.95 2.75
CA PHE A 86 -31.60 5.74 4.16
C PHE A 86 -30.11 5.72 4.39
N ILE A 87 -29.31 5.01 3.55
CA ILE A 87 -27.85 4.95 3.68
C ILE A 87 -27.25 6.33 3.53
N ARG A 88 -27.67 7.09 2.49
CA ARG A 88 -27.19 8.46 2.26
C ARG A 88 -27.52 9.38 3.42
N TRP A 89 -28.72 9.29 3.95
CA TRP A 89 -29.16 10.08 5.09
C TRP A 89 -28.32 9.76 6.33
N ASN A 90 -28.15 8.47 6.68
CA ASN A 90 -27.42 8.07 7.86
C ASN A 90 -25.93 8.46 7.76
N ALA A 91 -25.32 8.36 6.58
CA ALA A 91 -23.96 8.82 6.33
C ALA A 91 -23.82 10.34 6.57
N MET A 92 -24.79 11.13 6.07
CA MET A 92 -24.86 12.58 6.28
C MET A 92 -25.10 12.90 7.76
N ALA A 93 -26.10 12.26 8.38
CA ALA A 93 -26.47 12.46 9.79
C ALA A 93 -25.26 12.20 10.71
N MET A 94 -24.56 11.10 10.52
CA MET A 94 -23.36 10.76 11.28
C MET A 94 -22.29 11.85 11.19
N VAL A 95 -22.00 12.34 9.98
CA VAL A 95 -20.97 13.39 9.77
C VAL A 95 -21.39 14.72 10.41
N LEU A 96 -22.67 15.12 10.26
CA LEU A 96 -23.18 16.38 10.80
C LEU A 96 -23.29 16.33 12.34
N ARG A 97 -23.75 15.21 12.90
CA ARG A 97 -23.84 15.01 14.36
C ARG A 97 -22.45 15.00 14.98
N ALA A 98 -21.49 14.32 14.39
CA ALA A 98 -20.09 14.35 14.83
C ALA A 98 -19.51 15.78 14.80
N GLY A 99 -19.83 16.57 13.78
CA GLY A 99 -19.47 17.99 13.70
C GLY A 99 -20.14 18.85 14.78
N LYS A 100 -21.42 18.61 15.05
CA LYS A 100 -22.23 19.36 16.04
C LYS A 100 -21.83 19.03 17.48
N HIS A 101 -21.65 17.74 17.82
CA HIS A 101 -21.45 17.30 19.19
C HIS A 101 -19.99 17.33 19.65
N SER A 102 -19.05 17.06 18.77
CA SER A 102 -17.62 16.94 19.13
C SER A 102 -16.67 17.80 18.29
N GLY A 103 -17.18 18.47 17.26
CA GLY A 103 -16.35 19.27 16.35
C GLY A 103 -15.48 18.50 15.37
N VAL A 104 -15.46 17.15 15.43
CA VAL A 104 -14.58 16.33 14.59
C VAL A 104 -15.06 16.21 13.13
N GLY A 105 -16.37 16.33 12.89
CA GLY A 105 -16.93 16.32 11.54
C GLY A 105 -16.60 15.10 10.70
N GLY A 106 -16.50 15.30 9.38
CA GLY A 106 -16.16 14.24 8.43
C GLY A 106 -16.28 14.72 6.98
N HIS A 107 -16.03 13.82 6.04
CA HIS A 107 -16.20 14.07 4.61
C HIS A 107 -17.38 13.24 4.07
N ILE A 108 -18.28 13.85 3.34
CA ILE A 108 -19.46 13.18 2.78
C ILE A 108 -19.50 13.25 1.24
N ALA A 109 -18.87 14.27 0.64
CA ALA A 109 -19.01 14.57 -0.78
C ALA A 109 -18.50 13.44 -1.71
N THR A 110 -17.46 12.72 -1.31
CA THR A 110 -16.93 11.58 -2.07
C THR A 110 -17.92 10.42 -2.07
N TYR A 111 -18.42 10.03 -0.90
CA TYR A 111 -19.46 9.00 -0.83
C TYR A 111 -20.72 9.42 -1.59
N ALA A 112 -21.17 10.64 -1.41
CA ALA A 112 -22.35 11.17 -2.10
C ALA A 112 -22.24 10.99 -3.62
N SER A 113 -21.06 11.16 -4.21
CA SER A 113 -20.81 10.91 -5.62
C SER A 113 -20.78 9.42 -6.00
N ALA A 114 -20.25 8.56 -5.14
CA ALA A 114 -20.01 7.15 -5.41
C ALA A 114 -21.11 6.21 -4.92
N ALA A 115 -22.13 6.69 -4.20
CA ALA A 115 -23.09 5.85 -3.51
C ALA A 115 -23.75 4.80 -4.41
N VAL A 116 -24.21 5.17 -5.60
CA VAL A 116 -24.83 4.21 -6.54
C VAL A 116 -23.82 3.12 -6.99
N LEU A 117 -22.54 3.50 -7.16
CA LEU A 117 -21.48 2.55 -7.49
C LEU A 117 -21.31 1.47 -6.41
N TYR A 118 -21.38 1.89 -5.14
CA TYR A 118 -21.33 0.95 -4.02
C TYR A 118 -22.62 0.15 -3.87
N ASP A 119 -23.80 0.79 -3.95
CA ASP A 119 -25.06 0.13 -3.71
C ASP A 119 -25.32 -0.99 -4.72
N VAL A 120 -25.12 -0.72 -6.03
CA VAL A 120 -25.21 -1.76 -7.07
C VAL A 120 -24.20 -2.89 -6.81
N GLY A 121 -22.99 -2.56 -6.35
CA GLY A 121 -21.99 -3.55 -5.96
C GLY A 121 -22.46 -4.44 -4.81
N PHE A 122 -22.94 -3.83 -3.74
CA PHE A 122 -23.43 -4.55 -2.56
C PHE A 122 -24.68 -5.37 -2.82
N ASP A 123 -25.58 -4.87 -3.65
CA ASP A 123 -26.87 -5.52 -3.89
C ASP A 123 -26.80 -6.62 -4.94
N HIS A 124 -25.79 -6.59 -5.85
CA HIS A 124 -25.78 -7.50 -6.99
C HIS A 124 -24.44 -8.22 -7.25
N PHE A 125 -23.31 -7.76 -6.73
CA PHE A 125 -21.99 -8.24 -7.16
C PHE A 125 -21.03 -8.66 -6.05
N PHE A 126 -20.89 -7.89 -4.96
CA PHE A 126 -19.89 -8.18 -3.93
C PHE A 126 -20.29 -9.40 -3.11
N ARG A 127 -19.65 -10.51 -3.38
CA ARG A 127 -19.94 -11.79 -2.71
C ARG A 127 -19.24 -11.83 -1.35
N GLY A 128 -19.99 -12.17 -0.32
CA GLY A 128 -19.47 -12.45 1.02
C GLY A 128 -18.81 -13.82 1.10
N ARG A 129 -18.21 -14.10 2.25
CA ARG A 129 -17.59 -15.40 2.53
C ARG A 129 -18.65 -16.43 2.89
N THR A 130 -18.49 -17.64 2.32
CA THR A 130 -19.27 -18.83 2.69
C THR A 130 -18.31 -19.98 3.02
N ASP A 131 -18.83 -21.13 3.40
CA ASP A 131 -18.01 -22.33 3.69
C ASP A 131 -17.19 -22.80 2.47
N SER A 132 -17.65 -22.52 1.26
CA SER A 132 -17.00 -22.95 0.02
C SER A 132 -16.37 -21.81 -0.79
N PHE A 133 -16.51 -20.56 -0.38
CA PHE A 133 -16.03 -19.38 -1.12
C PHE A 133 -15.51 -18.32 -0.16
N ASP A 134 -14.30 -17.82 -0.36
CA ASP A 134 -13.64 -16.87 0.55
C ASP A 134 -14.18 -15.42 0.47
N GLY A 135 -15.16 -15.14 -0.37
CA GLY A 135 -15.70 -13.79 -0.58
C GLY A 135 -14.82 -12.92 -1.50
N ASP A 136 -15.43 -11.98 -2.18
CA ASP A 136 -14.69 -11.00 -2.99
C ASP A 136 -13.90 -10.04 -2.10
N LEU A 137 -12.82 -9.49 -2.63
CA LEU A 137 -12.01 -8.47 -1.96
C LEU A 137 -12.42 -7.09 -2.49
N VAL A 138 -12.78 -6.19 -1.58
CA VAL A 138 -13.28 -4.86 -1.95
C VAL A 138 -12.42 -3.78 -1.27
N TYR A 139 -11.63 -3.07 -2.06
CA TYR A 139 -10.87 -1.90 -1.65
C TYR A 139 -11.80 -0.69 -1.71
N ILE A 140 -12.33 -0.30 -0.57
CA ILE A 140 -13.23 0.85 -0.44
C ILE A 140 -12.40 2.14 -0.45
N GLN A 141 -12.74 3.10 -1.32
CA GLN A 141 -12.08 4.41 -1.29
C GLN A 141 -12.22 5.06 0.09
N GLY A 142 -11.12 5.53 0.66
CA GLY A 142 -11.05 5.98 2.06
C GLY A 142 -12.15 6.96 2.46
N HIS A 143 -12.37 7.99 1.66
CA HIS A 143 -13.39 9.03 1.92
C HIS A 143 -14.86 8.55 1.75
N SER A 144 -15.08 7.30 1.35
CA SER A 144 -16.41 6.69 1.24
C SER A 144 -16.84 5.94 2.50
N SER A 145 -15.99 5.85 3.52
CA SER A 145 -16.29 5.15 4.79
C SER A 145 -17.62 5.54 5.44
N PRO A 146 -18.09 6.82 5.43
CA PRO A 146 -19.38 7.16 6.03
C PRO A 146 -20.56 6.40 5.44
N GLY A 147 -20.58 6.20 4.13
CA GLY A 147 -21.63 5.43 3.47
C GLY A 147 -21.59 3.95 3.82
N ILE A 148 -20.42 3.39 3.98
CA ILE A 148 -20.27 1.99 4.39
C ILE A 148 -20.76 1.79 5.83
N TYR A 149 -20.50 2.74 6.72
CA TYR A 149 -21.06 2.72 8.08
C TYR A 149 -22.57 2.89 8.09
N GLY A 150 -23.11 3.82 7.27
CA GLY A 150 -24.55 3.98 7.09
C GLY A 150 -25.22 2.70 6.61
N ARG A 151 -24.59 1.99 5.67
CA ARG A 151 -25.06 0.67 5.22
C ARG A 151 -24.98 -0.39 6.32
N ALA A 152 -23.84 -0.50 7.00
CA ALA A 152 -23.62 -1.45 8.07
C ALA A 152 -24.59 -1.22 9.26
N TYR A 153 -25.04 0.01 9.47
CA TYR A 153 -26.09 0.34 10.42
C TYR A 153 -27.44 -0.27 10.00
N LEU A 154 -27.82 -0.14 8.72
CA LEU A 154 -29.03 -0.79 8.20
C LEU A 154 -28.94 -2.33 8.30
N GLU A 155 -27.74 -2.88 8.09
CA GLU A 155 -27.43 -4.31 8.22
C GLU A 155 -27.46 -4.81 9.68
N GLY A 156 -27.58 -3.90 10.66
CA GLY A 156 -27.57 -4.25 12.09
C GLY A 156 -26.16 -4.57 12.66
N ARG A 157 -25.11 -4.26 11.93
CA ARG A 157 -23.70 -4.52 12.31
C ARG A 157 -23.06 -3.39 13.11
N ILE A 158 -23.64 -2.21 13.03
CA ILE A 158 -23.22 -1.00 13.74
C ILE A 158 -24.44 -0.42 14.45
N SER A 159 -24.24 0.02 15.70
CA SER A 159 -25.27 0.65 16.53
C SER A 159 -25.30 2.17 16.34
N GLU A 160 -26.37 2.84 16.80
CA GLU A 160 -26.46 4.30 16.83
C GLU A 160 -25.36 4.93 17.68
N ALA A 161 -25.07 4.32 18.83
CA ALA A 161 -24.01 4.79 19.72
C ALA A 161 -22.62 4.77 19.02
N GLN A 162 -22.36 3.77 18.18
CA GLN A 162 -21.14 3.73 17.39
C GLN A 162 -21.13 4.80 16.28
N LEU A 163 -22.27 5.06 15.62
CA LEU A 163 -22.38 6.16 14.66
C LEU A 163 -22.14 7.51 15.33
N ASP A 164 -22.69 7.75 16.52
CA ASP A 164 -22.47 8.98 17.30
C ASP A 164 -21.02 9.14 17.75
N ASN A 165 -20.27 8.05 17.84
CA ASN A 165 -18.84 8.04 18.14
C ASN A 165 -17.96 7.97 16.87
N PHE A 166 -18.47 8.36 15.71
CA PHE A 166 -17.67 8.47 14.50
C PHE A 166 -16.46 9.41 14.71
N ARG A 167 -15.25 8.96 14.32
CA ARG A 167 -13.99 9.67 14.53
C ARG A 167 -13.60 9.89 16.01
N ARG A 168 -14.16 9.11 16.92
CA ARG A 168 -13.80 9.14 18.35
C ARG A 168 -13.17 7.80 18.73
N GLU A 169 -12.01 7.54 18.18
CA GLU A 169 -11.32 6.24 18.21
C GLU A 169 -10.55 5.99 19.50
N ALA A 170 -10.13 7.05 20.20
CA ALA A 170 -9.22 6.95 21.35
C ALA A 170 -9.75 6.10 22.52
N GLY A 171 -11.06 5.97 22.65
CA GLY A 171 -11.70 5.11 23.66
C GLY A 171 -11.94 3.66 23.22
N GLY A 172 -11.63 3.31 21.96
CA GLY A 172 -11.87 1.98 21.40
C GLY A 172 -13.32 1.63 21.07
N GLU A 173 -14.27 2.54 21.30
CA GLU A 173 -15.71 2.34 21.07
C GLU A 173 -16.23 3.06 19.81
N GLY A 174 -15.41 3.93 19.23
CA GLY A 174 -15.77 4.75 18.08
C GLY A 174 -15.49 4.08 16.74
N LEU A 175 -16.15 4.60 15.69
CA LEU A 175 -15.86 4.19 14.33
C LEU A 175 -14.60 4.93 13.81
N SER A 176 -13.74 4.19 13.11
CA SER A 176 -12.55 4.78 12.50
C SER A 176 -12.91 5.81 11.44
N SER A 177 -12.07 6.84 11.32
CA SER A 177 -12.26 7.92 10.35
C SER A 177 -12.26 7.43 8.91
N TYR A 178 -11.50 6.37 8.64
CA TYR A 178 -11.31 5.75 7.33
C TYR A 178 -11.18 4.24 7.49
N PRO A 179 -11.08 3.47 6.38
CA PRO A 179 -10.79 2.04 6.47
C PRO A 179 -9.43 1.77 7.14
N HIS A 180 -9.46 1.29 8.38
CA HIS A 180 -8.29 0.95 9.18
C HIS A 180 -8.45 -0.44 9.82
N PRO A 181 -7.86 -1.50 9.23
CA PRO A 181 -7.92 -2.86 9.81
C PRO A 181 -7.34 -2.94 11.23
N ARG A 182 -6.40 -2.07 11.58
CA ARG A 182 -5.84 -2.02 12.93
C ARG A 182 -6.84 -1.52 13.97
N LEU A 183 -7.68 -0.57 13.60
CA LEU A 183 -8.65 0.05 14.52
C LEU A 183 -9.99 -0.68 14.54
N MET A 184 -10.39 -1.30 13.43
CA MET A 184 -11.60 -2.11 13.31
C MET A 184 -11.27 -3.48 12.67
N PRO A 185 -10.64 -4.40 13.43
CA PRO A 185 -9.98 -5.59 12.90
C PRO A 185 -10.92 -6.66 12.32
N ASP A 186 -12.19 -6.66 12.69
CA ASP A 186 -13.19 -7.60 12.18
C ASP A 186 -14.03 -7.00 11.05
N PHE A 187 -13.88 -5.70 10.79
CA PHE A 187 -14.67 -4.96 9.82
C PHE A 187 -13.87 -4.65 8.55
N TRP A 188 -12.79 -3.87 8.67
CA TRP A 188 -12.01 -3.41 7.52
C TRP A 188 -10.95 -4.44 7.08
N GLN A 189 -10.86 -4.70 5.77
CA GLN A 189 -9.84 -5.58 5.20
C GLN A 189 -8.58 -4.84 4.76
N PHE A 190 -8.73 -3.64 4.21
CA PHE A 190 -7.63 -2.89 3.58
C PHE A 190 -7.59 -1.44 4.04
N PRO A 191 -6.42 -0.90 4.37
CA PRO A 191 -6.23 0.54 4.56
C PRO A 191 -6.14 1.21 3.18
N THR A 192 -6.98 2.21 2.93
CA THR A 192 -7.12 2.81 1.60
C THR A 192 -7.11 4.34 1.61
N VAL A 193 -6.85 4.96 2.76
CA VAL A 193 -6.94 6.42 2.87
C VAL A 193 -5.71 7.14 2.33
N SER A 194 -4.52 6.56 2.45
CA SER A 194 -3.35 7.10 1.75
C SER A 194 -3.53 6.86 0.26
N MET A 195 -3.75 7.95 -0.48
CA MET A 195 -4.17 7.89 -1.88
C MET A 195 -3.07 7.28 -2.75
N GLY A 196 -3.46 6.44 -3.70
CA GLY A 196 -2.59 5.67 -4.56
C GLY A 196 -2.25 4.28 -4.03
N LEU A 197 -2.22 4.07 -2.71
CA LEU A 197 -1.88 2.77 -2.13
C LEU A 197 -2.97 1.72 -2.34
N GLY A 198 -4.26 2.13 -2.34
CA GLY A 198 -5.38 1.23 -2.64
C GLY A 198 -5.24 0.55 -4.01
N PRO A 199 -5.11 1.31 -5.11
CA PRO A 199 -4.94 0.75 -6.45
C PRO A 199 -3.75 -0.19 -6.61
N ILE A 200 -2.56 0.20 -6.13
CA ILE A 200 -1.36 -0.64 -6.28
C ILE A 200 -1.47 -1.93 -5.45
N THR A 201 -1.89 -1.84 -4.18
CA THR A 201 -2.04 -3.04 -3.35
C THR A 201 -3.15 -3.96 -3.86
N ALA A 202 -4.24 -3.42 -4.44
CA ALA A 202 -5.29 -4.22 -5.07
C ALA A 202 -4.77 -4.99 -6.30
N ALA A 203 -3.95 -4.36 -7.15
CA ALA A 203 -3.35 -5.02 -8.31
C ALA A 203 -2.42 -6.18 -7.88
N TYR A 204 -1.56 -5.93 -6.89
CA TYR A 204 -0.66 -6.96 -6.36
C TYR A 204 -1.40 -8.03 -5.55
N GLN A 205 -2.51 -7.69 -4.90
CA GLN A 205 -3.41 -8.67 -4.27
C GLN A 205 -4.05 -9.60 -5.32
N ALA A 206 -4.53 -9.05 -6.43
CA ALA A 206 -5.09 -9.84 -7.53
C ALA A 206 -4.03 -10.75 -8.18
N ARG A 207 -2.80 -10.26 -8.33
CA ARG A 207 -1.65 -11.03 -8.81
C ARG A 207 -1.26 -12.15 -7.83
N PHE A 208 -1.24 -11.86 -6.53
CA PHE A 208 -0.94 -12.86 -5.50
C PHE A 208 -1.98 -13.98 -5.45
N MET A 209 -3.25 -13.69 -5.69
CA MET A 209 -4.27 -14.73 -5.86
C MET A 209 -3.91 -15.69 -7.01
N ARG A 210 -3.45 -15.17 -8.16
CA ARG A 210 -2.98 -16.02 -9.28
C ARG A 210 -1.74 -16.83 -8.91
N TYR A 211 -0.80 -16.21 -8.18
CA TYR A 211 0.37 -16.90 -7.66
C TYR A 211 -0.03 -18.10 -6.78
N LEU A 212 -0.99 -17.95 -5.89
CA LEU A 212 -1.49 -19.05 -5.05
C LEU A 212 -2.16 -20.16 -5.88
N GLU A 213 -2.91 -19.79 -6.92
CA GLU A 213 -3.53 -20.74 -7.85
C GLU A 213 -2.48 -21.53 -8.64
N PHE A 214 -1.49 -20.85 -9.24
CA PHE A 214 -0.42 -21.49 -9.99
C PHE A 214 0.48 -22.41 -9.14
N ARG A 215 0.61 -22.08 -7.86
CA ARG A 215 1.35 -22.88 -6.87
C ARG A 215 0.51 -24.03 -6.27
N ASP A 216 -0.74 -24.18 -6.68
CA ASP A 216 -1.71 -25.14 -6.12
C ASP A 216 -1.84 -25.05 -4.58
N LEU A 217 -1.71 -23.84 -4.05
CA LEU A 217 -1.87 -23.56 -2.63
C LEU A 217 -3.29 -23.21 -2.26
N LYS A 218 -3.99 -22.50 -3.16
CA LYS A 218 -5.37 -22.07 -2.96
C LYS A 218 -6.07 -21.85 -4.30
N GLN A 219 -7.29 -22.37 -4.46
CA GLN A 219 -8.15 -22.10 -5.60
C GLN A 219 -9.18 -21.04 -5.25
N HIS A 220 -9.36 -20.03 -6.11
CA HIS A 220 -10.20 -18.87 -5.80
C HIS A 220 -11.58 -18.86 -6.46
N GLN A 221 -11.91 -19.84 -7.32
CA GLN A 221 -13.26 -20.08 -7.88
C GLN A 221 -13.91 -18.82 -8.52
N GLY A 222 -13.12 -18.04 -9.28
CA GLY A 222 -13.60 -16.82 -9.92
C GLY A 222 -13.85 -15.64 -8.98
N ARG A 223 -13.23 -15.63 -7.82
CA ARG A 223 -13.17 -14.52 -6.87
C ARG A 223 -12.63 -13.26 -7.54
N LYS A 224 -13.19 -12.11 -7.22
CA LYS A 224 -12.79 -10.80 -7.77
C LYS A 224 -12.15 -9.92 -6.72
N VAL A 225 -11.26 -9.06 -7.18
CA VAL A 225 -10.73 -7.90 -6.44
C VAL A 225 -11.35 -6.66 -7.07
N TRP A 226 -12.11 -5.91 -6.28
CA TRP A 226 -12.71 -4.64 -6.66
C TRP A 226 -11.92 -3.51 -6.03
N ALA A 227 -11.46 -2.55 -6.81
CA ALA A 227 -10.73 -1.39 -6.32
C ALA A 227 -11.45 -0.10 -6.70
N PHE A 228 -11.98 0.59 -5.68
CA PHE A 228 -12.64 1.89 -5.83
C PHE A 228 -11.65 3.01 -5.59
N LEU A 229 -11.54 3.92 -6.55
CA LEU A 229 -10.63 5.04 -6.50
C LEU A 229 -11.25 6.29 -7.11
N GLY A 230 -10.75 7.45 -6.71
CA GLY A 230 -11.15 8.74 -7.29
C GLY A 230 -10.30 9.10 -8.51
N ASP A 231 -10.87 9.92 -9.39
CA ASP A 231 -10.14 10.46 -10.53
C ASP A 231 -8.94 11.34 -10.12
N GLY A 232 -9.06 12.08 -9.03
CA GLY A 232 -7.93 12.83 -8.45
C GLY A 232 -6.84 11.95 -7.85
N GLU A 233 -7.18 10.75 -7.36
CA GLU A 233 -6.23 9.77 -6.84
C GLU A 233 -5.31 9.19 -7.93
N MET A 234 -5.74 9.28 -9.20
CA MET A 234 -4.94 8.87 -10.35
C MET A 234 -3.71 9.76 -10.62
N ASP A 235 -3.60 10.90 -9.92
CA ASP A 235 -2.37 11.72 -9.96
C ASP A 235 -1.21 11.07 -9.19
N GLN A 236 -1.47 10.09 -8.33
CA GLN A 236 -0.44 9.37 -7.57
C GLN A 236 0.33 8.40 -8.48
N PRO A 237 1.67 8.40 -8.42
CA PRO A 237 2.50 7.48 -9.22
C PRO A 237 2.13 6.00 -8.99
N GLU A 238 1.78 5.62 -7.77
CA GLU A 238 1.37 4.26 -7.40
C GLU A 238 0.09 3.83 -8.11
N SER A 239 -0.88 4.74 -8.28
CA SER A 239 -2.10 4.48 -9.06
C SER A 239 -1.78 4.18 -10.52
N LEU A 240 -0.85 4.93 -11.13
CA LEU A 240 -0.42 4.73 -12.51
C LEU A 240 0.40 3.45 -12.67
N ALA A 241 1.27 3.13 -11.71
CA ALA A 241 2.05 1.88 -11.70
C ALA A 241 1.15 0.64 -11.65
N ALA A 242 0.03 0.69 -10.91
CA ALA A 242 -0.94 -0.38 -10.83
C ALA A 242 -1.53 -0.78 -12.20
N ILE A 243 -1.72 0.18 -13.11
CA ILE A 243 -2.27 -0.07 -14.43
C ILE A 243 -1.36 -0.98 -15.25
N SER A 244 -0.06 -0.68 -15.24
CA SER A 244 0.94 -1.43 -16.02
C SER A 244 1.02 -2.90 -15.59
N VAL A 245 1.12 -3.18 -14.30
CA VAL A 245 1.18 -4.57 -13.80
C VAL A 245 -0.12 -5.32 -14.07
N ALA A 246 -1.27 -4.67 -13.88
CA ALA A 246 -2.57 -5.28 -14.10
C ALA A 246 -2.74 -5.75 -15.55
N GLY A 247 -2.39 -4.91 -16.52
CA GLY A 247 -2.47 -5.24 -17.95
C GLY A 247 -1.47 -6.31 -18.37
N ARG A 248 -0.19 -6.16 -17.98
CA ARG A 248 0.88 -7.11 -18.32
C ARG A 248 0.60 -8.52 -17.79
N GLU A 249 0.12 -8.64 -16.55
CA GLU A 249 -0.23 -9.92 -15.92
C GLU A 249 -1.62 -10.42 -16.30
N LYS A 250 -2.36 -9.68 -17.13
CA LYS A 250 -3.72 -10.02 -17.60
C LYS A 250 -4.67 -10.38 -16.46
N LEU A 251 -4.69 -9.59 -15.40
CA LEU A 251 -5.42 -9.86 -14.15
C LEU A 251 -6.94 -9.72 -14.34
N ASP A 252 -7.58 -10.67 -14.98
CA ASP A 252 -9.04 -10.66 -15.21
C ASP A 252 -9.88 -10.87 -13.94
N ASN A 253 -9.23 -11.10 -12.82
CA ASN A 253 -9.82 -11.08 -11.48
C ASN A 253 -9.81 -9.70 -10.83
N LEU A 254 -9.26 -8.65 -11.48
CA LEU A 254 -9.19 -7.28 -10.99
C LEU A 254 -10.16 -6.38 -11.74
N ILE A 255 -10.95 -5.61 -10.99
CA ILE A 255 -11.88 -4.61 -11.51
C ILE A 255 -11.61 -3.27 -10.80
N PHE A 256 -11.12 -2.29 -11.54
CA PHE A 256 -11.04 -0.92 -11.09
C PHE A 256 -12.36 -0.19 -11.33
N VAL A 257 -12.84 0.56 -10.35
CA VAL A 257 -13.99 1.46 -10.46
C VAL A 257 -13.54 2.86 -10.13
N VAL A 258 -13.33 3.67 -11.17
CA VAL A 258 -12.89 5.05 -11.03
C VAL A 258 -14.12 5.97 -10.93
N ASN A 259 -14.30 6.58 -9.77
CA ASN A 259 -15.32 7.57 -9.51
C ASN A 259 -14.88 8.92 -10.13
N CYS A 260 -15.24 9.15 -11.38
CA CYS A 260 -14.89 10.35 -12.13
C CYS A 260 -15.88 11.49 -11.81
N ASN A 261 -15.71 12.10 -10.64
CA ASN A 261 -16.51 13.26 -10.23
C ASN A 261 -15.93 14.60 -10.72
N LEU A 262 -14.82 14.56 -11.43
CA LEU A 262 -14.11 15.64 -12.11
C LEU A 262 -13.44 16.66 -11.19
N GLN A 263 -13.44 16.45 -9.87
CA GLN A 263 -12.98 17.43 -8.89
C GLN A 263 -11.93 16.86 -7.93
N ARG A 264 -10.88 17.64 -7.71
CA ARG A 264 -9.93 17.53 -6.58
C ARG A 264 -10.48 18.26 -5.34
N LEU A 265 -9.56 18.70 -4.48
CA LEU A 265 -9.88 19.48 -3.28
C LEU A 265 -10.21 20.94 -3.63
N ASP A 266 -9.41 21.58 -4.47
CA ASP A 266 -9.47 23.01 -4.76
C ASP A 266 -10.12 23.34 -6.12
N GLY A 267 -10.31 22.34 -6.99
CA GLY A 267 -10.83 22.59 -8.33
C GLY A 267 -10.96 21.32 -9.17
N PRO A 268 -11.10 21.44 -10.49
CA PRO A 268 -11.24 20.30 -11.38
C PRO A 268 -9.94 19.49 -11.49
N VAL A 269 -10.07 18.19 -11.76
CA VAL A 269 -8.92 17.30 -12.02
C VAL A 269 -8.21 17.72 -13.31
N ARG A 270 -8.98 17.93 -14.39
CA ARG A 270 -8.47 18.35 -15.70
C ARG A 270 -9.40 19.40 -16.32
N GLY A 271 -9.43 20.62 -15.75
CA GLY A 271 -10.39 21.64 -16.13
C GLY A 271 -10.48 21.93 -17.65
N ASN A 272 -9.34 21.98 -18.33
CA ASN A 272 -9.23 22.26 -19.77
C ASN A 272 -9.15 20.99 -20.65
N ALA A 273 -9.41 19.81 -20.10
CA ALA A 273 -9.36 18.53 -20.80
C ALA A 273 -10.52 17.63 -20.38
N LYS A 274 -10.45 16.35 -20.73
CA LYS A 274 -11.40 15.30 -20.30
C LYS A 274 -10.62 14.17 -19.65
N VAL A 275 -10.69 14.09 -18.32
CA VAL A 275 -9.98 13.08 -17.52
C VAL A 275 -10.39 11.66 -17.91
N ILE A 276 -11.64 11.41 -18.22
CA ILE A 276 -12.13 10.09 -18.65
C ILE A 276 -11.47 9.65 -19.97
N GLN A 277 -11.25 10.56 -20.92
CA GLN A 277 -10.57 10.24 -22.16
C GLN A 277 -9.07 9.99 -21.96
N GLU A 278 -8.44 10.76 -21.06
CA GLU A 278 -7.06 10.52 -20.66
C GLU A 278 -6.91 9.12 -20.04
N PHE A 279 -7.75 8.77 -19.08
CA PHE A 279 -7.70 7.44 -18.45
C PHE A 279 -8.07 6.31 -19.40
N GLU A 280 -9.05 6.51 -20.29
CA GLU A 280 -9.32 5.52 -21.34
C GLU A 280 -8.07 5.18 -22.14
N SER A 281 -7.30 6.20 -22.53
CA SER A 281 -6.06 6.01 -23.28
C SER A 281 -5.02 5.21 -22.47
N LEU A 282 -4.79 5.62 -21.22
CA LEU A 282 -3.81 4.97 -20.33
C LEU A 282 -4.14 3.50 -20.10
N TYR A 283 -5.37 3.19 -19.73
CA TYR A 283 -5.79 1.82 -19.44
C TYR A 283 -5.82 0.94 -20.69
N ARG A 284 -6.26 1.46 -21.85
CA ARG A 284 -6.23 0.71 -23.13
C ARG A 284 -4.81 0.41 -23.56
N ALA A 285 -3.91 1.41 -23.50
CA ALA A 285 -2.50 1.23 -23.85
C ALA A 285 -1.82 0.17 -22.98
N ALA A 286 -2.21 0.04 -21.73
CA ALA A 286 -1.72 -1.00 -20.83
C ALA A 286 -2.36 -2.39 -21.05
N GLY A 287 -3.34 -2.51 -21.94
CA GLY A 287 -4.00 -3.79 -22.23
C GLY A 287 -5.23 -4.09 -21.37
N CYS A 288 -5.84 -3.09 -20.77
CA CYS A 288 -7.07 -3.24 -19.96
C CYS A 288 -8.33 -3.14 -20.82
N ASN A 289 -9.37 -3.87 -20.43
CA ASN A 289 -10.74 -3.66 -20.89
C ASN A 289 -11.31 -2.40 -20.24
N VAL A 290 -11.77 -1.42 -21.03
CA VAL A 290 -12.27 -0.14 -20.52
C VAL A 290 -13.76 -0.01 -20.78
N ILE A 291 -14.54 0.25 -19.74
CA ILE A 291 -15.98 0.49 -19.79
C ILE A 291 -16.26 1.89 -19.27
N LYS A 292 -16.77 2.75 -20.14
CA LYS A 292 -17.19 4.11 -19.78
C LYS A 292 -18.68 4.12 -19.42
N VAL A 293 -19.01 4.77 -18.30
CA VAL A 293 -20.37 4.97 -17.79
C VAL A 293 -20.56 6.48 -17.58
N ILE A 294 -20.90 7.19 -18.66
CA ILE A 294 -20.85 8.66 -18.72
C ILE A 294 -22.24 9.27 -18.54
N TRP A 295 -23.23 8.75 -19.25
CA TRP A 295 -24.58 9.31 -19.35
C TRP A 295 -25.62 8.36 -18.78
N GLY A 296 -26.53 8.89 -17.95
CA GLY A 296 -27.68 8.15 -17.44
C GLY A 296 -28.78 7.96 -18.49
N GLY A 297 -29.78 7.13 -18.20
CA GLY A 297 -30.85 6.73 -19.10
C GLY A 297 -31.64 7.88 -19.68
N GLY A 298 -31.74 9.03 -18.98
CA GLY A 298 -32.38 10.22 -19.52
C GLY A 298 -31.76 10.78 -20.81
N TRP A 299 -30.50 10.45 -21.09
CA TRP A 299 -29.81 10.83 -22.33
C TRP A 299 -30.08 9.87 -23.51
N ASP A 300 -30.56 8.66 -23.23
CA ASP A 300 -30.69 7.61 -24.25
C ASP A 300 -31.59 8.03 -25.42
N ALA A 301 -32.76 8.59 -25.11
CA ALA A 301 -33.69 9.07 -26.14
C ALA A 301 -33.15 10.26 -26.95
N LEU A 302 -32.33 11.13 -26.35
CA LEU A 302 -31.66 12.23 -27.06
C LEU A 302 -30.55 11.71 -27.98
N LEU A 303 -29.77 10.74 -27.52
CA LEU A 303 -28.71 10.11 -28.31
C LEU A 303 -29.26 9.26 -29.46
N GLU A 304 -30.44 8.64 -29.29
CA GLU A 304 -31.15 7.93 -30.34
C GLU A 304 -31.63 8.85 -31.46
N LYS A 305 -32.11 10.04 -31.08
CA LYS A 305 -32.56 11.09 -32.03
C LYS A 305 -31.39 11.82 -32.70
N ASP A 306 -30.17 11.65 -32.25
CA ASP A 306 -28.96 12.32 -32.77
C ASP A 306 -28.43 11.63 -34.06
N HIS A 307 -29.24 11.66 -35.12
CA HIS A 307 -28.84 11.03 -36.40
C HIS A 307 -27.68 11.74 -37.08
N SER A 308 -27.49 13.03 -36.85
CA SER A 308 -26.40 13.81 -37.39
C SER A 308 -25.07 13.62 -36.64
N GLY A 309 -25.09 13.03 -35.41
CA GLY A 309 -23.96 12.97 -34.53
C GLY A 309 -23.57 14.28 -33.83
N LEU A 310 -24.36 15.33 -34.02
CA LEU A 310 -24.06 16.68 -33.51
C LEU A 310 -24.10 16.76 -31.97
N LEU A 311 -24.99 16.00 -31.31
CA LEU A 311 -24.99 15.89 -29.86
C LEU A 311 -23.71 15.20 -29.34
N ARG A 312 -23.31 14.09 -29.97
CA ARG A 312 -22.04 13.40 -29.65
C ARG A 312 -20.84 14.32 -29.87
N GLN A 313 -20.85 15.10 -30.96
CA GLN A 313 -19.83 16.12 -31.22
C GLN A 313 -19.82 17.15 -30.09
N ARG A 314 -20.96 17.69 -29.68
CA ARG A 314 -21.05 18.67 -28.59
C ARG A 314 -20.54 18.11 -27.28
N MET A 315 -20.83 16.85 -26.97
CA MET A 315 -20.28 16.13 -25.82
C MET A 315 -18.75 15.99 -25.88
N MET A 316 -18.18 15.85 -27.08
CA MET A 316 -16.73 15.80 -27.25
C MET A 316 -16.07 17.17 -27.18
N GLU A 317 -16.75 18.26 -27.54
CA GLU A 317 -16.21 19.62 -27.47
C GLU A 317 -16.05 20.14 -26.04
N CYS A 318 -17.03 19.84 -25.17
CA CYS A 318 -17.01 20.29 -23.76
C CYS A 318 -15.82 19.72 -23.02
N VAL A 319 -15.17 20.52 -22.21
CA VAL A 319 -14.13 20.11 -21.27
C VAL A 319 -14.72 19.82 -19.87
N ASP A 320 -13.94 19.24 -18.98
CA ASP A 320 -14.43 18.88 -17.65
C ASP A 320 -14.88 20.10 -16.82
N GLY A 321 -14.22 21.24 -17.00
CA GLY A 321 -14.61 22.51 -16.40
C GLY A 321 -16.00 22.96 -16.82
N ASP A 322 -16.38 22.78 -18.11
CA ASP A 322 -17.73 23.06 -18.59
C ASP A 322 -18.74 22.14 -17.92
N TYR A 323 -18.44 20.83 -17.87
CA TYR A 323 -19.34 19.85 -17.26
C TYR A 323 -19.55 20.06 -15.76
N GLN A 324 -18.52 20.51 -15.05
CA GLN A 324 -18.66 20.92 -13.65
C GLN A 324 -19.57 22.14 -13.54
N ASN A 325 -19.34 23.17 -14.35
CA ASN A 325 -20.12 24.40 -14.34
C ASN A 325 -21.58 24.14 -14.68
N TYR A 326 -21.88 23.36 -15.72
CA TYR A 326 -23.26 23.00 -16.06
C TYR A 326 -24.03 22.37 -14.90
N LYS A 327 -23.37 21.62 -14.04
CA LYS A 327 -24.01 20.96 -12.90
C LYS A 327 -24.14 21.87 -11.67
N SER A 328 -23.29 22.87 -11.53
CA SER A 328 -23.40 23.90 -10.49
C SER A 328 -24.38 25.00 -10.79
N GLN A 329 -24.88 25.07 -12.03
CA GLN A 329 -25.89 26.01 -12.50
C GLN A 329 -27.28 25.34 -12.62
N ASN A 330 -28.24 26.01 -13.19
CA ASN A 330 -29.60 25.51 -13.42
C ASN A 330 -29.85 25.02 -14.86
N GLY A 331 -31.03 24.48 -15.14
CA GLY A 331 -31.37 23.94 -16.45
C GLY A 331 -31.46 24.99 -17.56
N ALA A 332 -31.86 26.23 -17.25
CA ALA A 332 -31.85 27.31 -18.20
C ALA A 332 -30.44 27.62 -18.71
N TYR A 333 -29.44 27.62 -17.80
CA TYR A 333 -28.05 27.77 -18.15
C TYR A 333 -27.56 26.65 -19.06
N VAL A 334 -27.92 25.39 -18.74
CA VAL A 334 -27.55 24.22 -19.57
C VAL A 334 -28.22 24.31 -20.95
N ARG A 335 -29.48 24.69 -21.03
CA ARG A 335 -30.18 24.91 -22.30
C ARG A 335 -29.43 25.92 -23.16
N GLU A 336 -29.08 27.09 -22.60
CA GLU A 336 -28.41 28.16 -23.33
C GLU A 336 -26.98 27.81 -23.74
N HIS A 337 -26.17 27.29 -22.79
CA HIS A 337 -24.71 27.17 -22.99
C HIS A 337 -24.26 25.79 -23.50
N PHE A 338 -25.04 24.74 -23.27
CA PHE A 338 -24.71 23.40 -23.82
C PHE A 338 -25.47 23.16 -25.12
N PHE A 339 -26.82 23.18 -25.07
CA PHE A 339 -27.65 22.91 -26.26
C PHE A 339 -27.69 24.11 -27.20
N GLY A 340 -27.68 25.32 -26.67
CA GLY A 340 -27.81 26.58 -27.43
C GLY A 340 -26.60 26.90 -28.33
N LYS A 341 -25.51 26.13 -28.22
CA LYS A 341 -24.40 26.29 -29.13
C LYS A 341 -24.79 26.00 -30.59
N TYR A 342 -25.74 25.10 -30.80
CA TYR A 342 -26.23 24.69 -32.10
C TYR A 342 -27.76 24.73 -32.12
N PRO A 343 -28.41 25.41 -33.13
CA PRO A 343 -29.87 25.48 -33.23
C PRO A 343 -30.55 24.11 -33.26
N GLU A 344 -29.91 23.11 -33.88
CA GLU A 344 -30.42 21.74 -34.01
C GLU A 344 -30.51 21.06 -32.64
N LEU A 345 -29.57 21.34 -31.74
CA LEU A 345 -29.59 20.80 -30.38
C LEU A 345 -30.64 21.48 -29.51
N LEU A 346 -30.93 22.79 -29.72
CA LEU A 346 -32.04 23.45 -29.07
C LEU A 346 -33.38 22.83 -29.51
N ALA A 347 -33.52 22.53 -30.79
CA ALA A 347 -34.73 21.85 -31.30
C ALA A 347 -34.91 20.45 -30.70
N LEU A 348 -33.80 19.72 -30.45
CA LEU A 348 -33.81 18.39 -29.85
C LEU A 348 -34.40 18.38 -28.42
N VAL A 349 -34.30 19.48 -27.66
CA VAL A 349 -34.80 19.65 -26.29
C VAL A 349 -35.93 20.66 -26.17
N ALA A 350 -36.59 21.00 -27.28
CA ALA A 350 -37.65 22.03 -27.31
C ALA A 350 -38.80 21.69 -26.37
N ASP A 351 -39.17 20.42 -26.26
CA ASP A 351 -40.31 19.94 -25.46
C ASP A 351 -39.90 19.65 -23.98
N MET A 352 -38.66 19.81 -23.62
CA MET A 352 -38.18 19.59 -22.25
C MET A 352 -38.21 20.90 -21.45
N SER A 353 -38.68 20.86 -20.23
CA SER A 353 -38.54 21.97 -19.27
C SER A 353 -37.07 22.11 -18.82
N ASP A 354 -36.69 23.26 -18.28
CA ASP A 354 -35.35 23.47 -17.72
C ASP A 354 -35.07 22.53 -16.57
N ASP A 355 -36.09 22.18 -15.78
CA ASP A 355 -35.95 21.22 -14.69
C ASP A 355 -35.66 19.78 -15.19
N GLU A 356 -36.30 19.36 -16.28
CA GLU A 356 -36.00 18.08 -16.93
C GLU A 356 -34.60 18.06 -17.53
N ILE A 357 -34.13 19.13 -18.14
CA ILE A 357 -32.75 19.26 -18.64
C ILE A 357 -31.75 19.17 -17.49
N TRP A 358 -32.02 19.83 -16.36
CA TRP A 358 -31.15 19.77 -15.20
C TRP A 358 -31.09 18.36 -14.57
N LYS A 359 -32.20 17.62 -14.62
CA LYS A 359 -32.31 16.23 -14.15
C LYS A 359 -31.61 15.20 -15.03
N LEU A 360 -31.18 15.55 -16.24
CA LEU A 360 -30.33 14.67 -17.06
C LEU A 360 -29.08 14.26 -16.28
N SER A 361 -29.04 12.99 -15.86
CA SER A 361 -28.03 12.49 -14.90
C SER A 361 -26.73 12.03 -15.56
N ARG A 362 -25.69 11.94 -14.76
CA ARG A 362 -24.45 11.23 -15.13
C ARG A 362 -24.67 9.72 -14.95
N GLY A 363 -23.94 8.91 -15.76
CA GLY A 363 -24.10 7.45 -15.78
C GLY A 363 -23.76 6.76 -14.44
N GLY A 364 -22.78 7.28 -13.70
CA GLY A 364 -22.44 6.76 -12.39
C GLY A 364 -23.49 6.94 -11.30
N HIS A 365 -24.55 7.72 -11.58
CA HIS A 365 -25.73 7.85 -10.72
C HIS A 365 -26.94 7.03 -11.20
N ASP A 366 -26.78 6.27 -12.27
CA ASP A 366 -27.81 5.45 -12.86
C ASP A 366 -27.56 3.96 -12.55
N PRO A 367 -28.40 3.31 -11.71
CA PRO A 367 -28.22 1.92 -11.32
C PRO A 367 -28.20 0.95 -12.50
N ASP A 368 -29.02 1.16 -13.53
CA ASP A 368 -29.04 0.32 -14.73
C ASP A 368 -27.72 0.36 -15.48
N LYS A 369 -27.18 1.56 -15.69
CA LYS A 369 -25.91 1.76 -16.39
C LYS A 369 -24.74 1.14 -15.61
N VAL A 370 -24.72 1.34 -14.29
CA VAL A 370 -23.70 0.78 -13.39
C VAL A 370 -23.81 -0.75 -13.34
N TYR A 371 -25.03 -1.29 -13.20
CA TYR A 371 -25.25 -2.74 -13.21
C TYR A 371 -24.71 -3.39 -14.48
N ASN A 372 -25.02 -2.82 -15.64
CA ASN A 372 -24.55 -3.35 -16.92
C ASN A 372 -23.03 -3.30 -17.06
N ALA A 373 -22.39 -2.24 -16.58
CA ALA A 373 -20.93 -2.14 -16.55
C ALA A 373 -20.31 -3.23 -15.66
N TYR A 374 -20.85 -3.45 -14.45
CA TYR A 374 -20.37 -4.47 -13.52
C TYR A 374 -20.60 -5.88 -14.06
N ALA A 375 -21.77 -6.15 -14.62
CA ALA A 375 -22.09 -7.43 -15.25
C ALA A 375 -21.14 -7.75 -16.42
N ALA A 376 -20.79 -6.75 -17.22
CA ALA A 376 -19.80 -6.90 -18.29
C ALA A 376 -18.39 -7.15 -17.74
N ALA A 377 -17.97 -6.41 -16.71
CA ALA A 377 -16.68 -6.55 -16.06
C ALA A 377 -16.47 -7.91 -15.42
N VAL A 378 -17.46 -8.44 -14.71
CA VAL A 378 -17.38 -9.77 -14.07
C VAL A 378 -17.26 -10.89 -15.08
N ARG A 379 -17.91 -10.76 -16.24
CA ARG A 379 -17.86 -11.78 -17.32
C ARG A 379 -16.60 -11.69 -18.18
N HIS A 380 -15.95 -10.56 -18.22
CA HIS A 380 -14.75 -10.36 -19.04
C HIS A 380 -13.60 -11.25 -18.58
N LYS A 381 -12.86 -11.81 -19.55
CA LYS A 381 -11.73 -12.71 -19.32
C LYS A 381 -10.49 -12.26 -20.08
N GLY A 382 -9.33 -12.62 -19.52
CA GLY A 382 -8.03 -12.40 -20.15
C GLY A 382 -7.46 -10.98 -20.01
N GLN A 383 -8.20 -10.05 -19.42
CA GLN A 383 -7.75 -8.67 -19.18
C GLN A 383 -8.36 -8.14 -17.89
N PRO A 384 -7.66 -7.29 -17.12
CA PRO A 384 -8.28 -6.50 -16.06
C PRO A 384 -9.32 -5.55 -16.67
N THR A 385 -10.35 -5.23 -15.91
CA THR A 385 -11.38 -4.27 -16.36
C THR A 385 -11.29 -2.99 -15.55
N VAL A 386 -11.38 -1.84 -16.22
CA VAL A 386 -11.62 -0.55 -15.58
C VAL A 386 -12.97 0.00 -15.99
N ILE A 387 -13.71 0.49 -15.02
CA ILE A 387 -14.99 1.20 -15.19
C ILE A 387 -14.75 2.68 -14.87
N LEU A 388 -14.88 3.52 -15.89
CA LEU A 388 -14.76 4.97 -15.76
C LEU A 388 -16.16 5.56 -15.59
N ALA A 389 -16.58 5.76 -14.34
CA ALA A 389 -17.94 6.16 -13.99
C ALA A 389 -18.02 7.67 -13.73
N LYS A 390 -18.67 8.41 -14.65
CA LYS A 390 -18.86 9.84 -14.49
C LYS A 390 -19.94 10.12 -13.44
N THR A 391 -19.57 10.89 -12.43
CA THR A 391 -20.44 11.27 -11.31
C THR A 391 -20.44 12.78 -11.09
N VAL A 392 -21.06 13.23 -10.02
CA VAL A 392 -21.04 14.62 -9.54
C VAL A 392 -20.59 14.61 -8.08
N LYS A 393 -19.55 15.35 -7.76
CA LYS A 393 -19.09 15.49 -6.37
C LYS A 393 -20.19 16.13 -5.52
N GLY A 394 -20.48 15.57 -4.36
CA GLY A 394 -21.54 16.06 -3.49
C GLY A 394 -22.96 15.85 -4.05
N PHE A 395 -23.16 14.84 -4.91
CA PHE A 395 -24.47 14.54 -5.49
C PHE A 395 -25.56 14.41 -4.42
N GLY A 396 -26.66 15.14 -4.59
CA GLY A 396 -27.77 15.19 -3.65
C GLY A 396 -27.70 16.31 -2.62
N MET A 397 -26.55 16.99 -2.49
CA MET A 397 -26.38 18.08 -1.52
C MET A 397 -26.98 19.44 -2.01
N GLY A 398 -27.49 19.48 -3.23
CA GLY A 398 -28.13 20.66 -3.81
C GLY A 398 -27.23 21.89 -3.82
N GLU A 399 -27.81 23.07 -3.64
CA GLU A 399 -27.10 24.36 -3.62
C GLU A 399 -26.00 24.42 -2.54
N ALA A 400 -26.11 23.60 -1.48
CA ALA A 400 -25.12 23.56 -0.41
C ALA A 400 -23.75 23.03 -0.88
N GLY A 401 -23.67 22.40 -2.07
CA GLY A 401 -22.39 21.92 -2.49
C GLY A 401 -22.33 21.02 -3.72
N GLU A 402 -23.43 20.68 -4.38
CA GLU A 402 -23.40 19.78 -5.54
C GLU A 402 -22.63 20.39 -6.72
N GLY A 403 -21.50 19.74 -7.10
CA GLY A 403 -20.67 20.20 -8.19
C GLY A 403 -19.76 21.41 -7.88
N GLN A 404 -19.78 21.91 -6.65
CA GLN A 404 -19.02 23.11 -6.25
C GLN A 404 -17.63 22.79 -5.69
N ASN A 405 -16.65 23.67 -5.89
CA ASN A 405 -15.28 23.47 -5.41
C ASN A 405 -15.17 23.47 -3.87
N ILE A 406 -16.08 24.14 -3.17
CA ILE A 406 -16.10 24.22 -1.70
C ILE A 406 -16.54 22.91 -1.01
N ASN A 407 -17.03 21.93 -1.73
CA ASN A 407 -17.60 20.67 -1.22
C ASN A 407 -16.70 19.91 -0.25
N HIS A 408 -15.40 19.95 -0.46
CA HIS A 408 -14.48 19.20 0.39
C HIS A 408 -14.42 19.76 1.82
N GLN A 409 -14.68 21.06 1.99
CA GLN A 409 -14.65 21.74 3.29
C GLN A 409 -16.02 21.85 3.95
N LEU A 410 -17.08 21.34 3.33
CA LEU A 410 -18.45 21.38 3.87
C LEU A 410 -18.58 20.48 5.12
N LYS A 411 -18.23 21.06 6.26
CA LYS A 411 -18.39 20.45 7.58
C LYS A 411 -19.75 20.75 8.23
N LYS A 412 -20.53 21.65 7.65
CA LYS A 412 -21.82 22.10 8.18
C LYS A 412 -22.81 22.30 7.02
N MET A 413 -23.96 21.67 7.13
CA MET A 413 -25.12 21.99 6.31
C MET A 413 -26.11 22.80 7.18
N GLY A 414 -26.65 23.90 6.64
CA GLY A 414 -27.74 24.65 7.32
C GLY A 414 -29.05 23.84 7.28
N ALA A 415 -29.99 24.19 8.14
CA ALA A 415 -31.27 23.49 8.26
C ALA A 415 -32.01 23.38 6.90
N GLU A 416 -31.99 24.42 6.07
CA GLU A 416 -32.61 24.41 4.73
C GLU A 416 -31.95 23.38 3.80
N ALA A 417 -30.64 23.22 3.87
CA ALA A 417 -29.93 22.23 3.06
C ALA A 417 -30.23 20.79 3.50
N VAL A 418 -30.36 20.55 4.81
CA VAL A 418 -30.80 19.25 5.37
C VAL A 418 -32.23 18.94 4.95
N LYS A 419 -33.12 19.96 4.98
CA LYS A 419 -34.50 19.84 4.50
C LYS A 419 -34.55 19.51 3.00
N ALA A 420 -33.78 20.23 2.19
CA ALA A 420 -33.71 19.98 0.76
C ALA A 420 -33.21 18.60 0.42
N PHE A 421 -32.23 18.09 1.19
CA PHE A 421 -31.72 16.74 1.06
C PHE A 421 -32.77 15.69 1.41
N ARG A 422 -33.49 15.83 2.54
CA ARG A 422 -34.65 15.00 2.92
C ARG A 422 -35.69 14.92 1.79
N ASP A 423 -36.11 16.07 1.32
CA ASP A 423 -37.17 16.18 0.31
C ASP A 423 -36.76 15.55 -1.04
N ARG A 424 -35.49 15.77 -1.45
CA ARG A 424 -34.96 15.20 -2.68
C ARG A 424 -34.93 13.66 -2.68
N PHE A 425 -34.68 13.06 -1.53
CA PHE A 425 -34.61 11.60 -1.39
C PHE A 425 -35.93 11.00 -0.85
N GLY A 426 -36.97 11.82 -0.65
CA GLY A 426 -38.30 11.36 -0.23
C GLY A 426 -38.31 10.71 1.14
N LEU A 427 -37.51 11.21 2.08
CA LEU A 427 -37.38 10.65 3.42
C LEU A 427 -38.43 11.23 4.37
N GLU A 428 -39.01 10.40 5.22
CA GLU A 428 -40.03 10.76 6.19
C GLU A 428 -39.39 11.21 7.52
N VAL A 429 -38.98 12.49 7.57
CA VAL A 429 -38.48 13.16 8.79
C VAL A 429 -39.27 14.43 8.97
N ALA A 430 -39.90 14.60 10.13
CA ALA A 430 -40.68 15.81 10.43
C ALA A 430 -39.79 17.05 10.51
N ASP A 431 -40.34 18.23 10.17
CA ASP A 431 -39.54 19.46 10.15
C ASP A 431 -38.97 19.85 11.51
N ASP A 432 -39.65 19.51 12.60
CA ASP A 432 -39.19 19.72 13.99
C ASP A 432 -38.11 18.75 14.43
N GLN A 433 -37.90 17.67 13.71
CA GLN A 433 -36.83 16.68 13.97
C GLN A 433 -35.52 16.93 13.17
N LEU A 434 -35.57 17.86 12.19
CA LEU A 434 -34.42 18.14 11.31
C LEU A 434 -33.19 18.68 12.06
N ASP A 435 -33.42 19.38 13.17
CA ASP A 435 -32.30 19.87 14.00
C ASP A 435 -31.55 18.76 14.72
N GLU A 436 -32.20 17.65 15.06
CA GLU A 436 -31.60 16.49 15.71
C GLU A 436 -30.95 15.54 14.72
N ILE A 437 -31.35 15.60 13.46
CA ILE A 437 -30.88 14.76 12.35
C ILE A 437 -30.90 13.28 12.76
N PRO A 438 -32.10 12.68 12.99
CA PRO A 438 -32.20 11.32 13.51
C PRO A 438 -31.65 10.30 12.51
N TYR A 439 -31.11 9.18 13.02
CA TYR A 439 -30.81 8.04 12.16
C TYR A 439 -32.09 7.32 11.74
N LEU A 440 -32.11 6.85 10.52
CA LEU A 440 -33.27 6.21 9.92
C LEU A 440 -33.02 4.74 9.61
N LYS A 441 -33.99 3.90 9.91
CA LYS A 441 -34.05 2.50 9.46
C LYS A 441 -35.44 2.18 8.94
N PRO A 442 -35.54 1.32 7.91
CA PRO A 442 -36.83 0.75 7.55
C PRO A 442 -37.35 -0.13 8.70
N ALA A 443 -38.68 -0.20 8.87
CA ALA A 443 -39.26 -1.09 9.86
C ALA A 443 -38.79 -2.53 9.63
N ALA A 444 -38.52 -3.28 10.70
CA ALA A 444 -37.92 -4.63 10.62
C ALA A 444 -38.75 -5.64 9.79
N ASP A 445 -40.06 -5.44 9.75
CA ASP A 445 -41.02 -6.23 9.00
C ASP A 445 -41.41 -5.60 7.65
N SER A 446 -40.77 -4.50 7.23
CA SER A 446 -41.03 -3.85 5.95
C SER A 446 -40.52 -4.68 4.77
N GLU A 447 -41.02 -4.35 3.57
CA GLU A 447 -40.54 -4.97 2.33
C GLU A 447 -39.07 -4.63 2.07
N GLU A 448 -38.67 -3.38 2.38
CA GLU A 448 -37.32 -2.88 2.24
C GLU A 448 -36.33 -3.68 3.10
N ALA A 449 -36.64 -3.87 4.38
CA ALA A 449 -35.78 -4.61 5.30
C ALA A 449 -35.60 -6.08 4.86
N ARG A 450 -36.68 -6.73 4.45
CA ARG A 450 -36.64 -8.10 3.93
C ARG A 450 -35.85 -8.20 2.63
N TYR A 451 -36.09 -7.30 1.68
CA TYR A 451 -35.37 -7.29 0.42
C TYR A 451 -33.87 -7.09 0.64
N PHE A 452 -33.50 -6.08 1.42
CA PHE A 452 -32.12 -5.72 1.72
C PHE A 452 -31.34 -6.91 2.35
N ALA A 453 -31.95 -7.57 3.35
CA ALA A 453 -31.38 -8.75 3.98
C ALA A 453 -31.25 -9.93 3.00
N ALA A 454 -32.27 -10.17 2.17
CA ALA A 454 -32.28 -11.25 1.18
C ALA A 454 -31.18 -11.07 0.11
N ARG A 455 -30.90 -9.85 -0.32
CA ARG A 455 -29.81 -9.57 -1.27
C ARG A 455 -28.44 -9.96 -0.70
N ARG A 456 -28.16 -9.57 0.56
CA ARG A 456 -26.91 -9.94 1.21
C ARG A 456 -26.79 -11.43 1.48
N GLN A 457 -27.88 -12.07 1.87
CA GLN A 457 -27.92 -13.52 2.05
C GLN A 457 -27.65 -14.27 0.75
N ALA A 458 -28.27 -13.84 -0.36
CA ALA A 458 -28.05 -14.43 -1.68
C ALA A 458 -26.59 -14.30 -2.17
N LEU A 459 -25.90 -13.26 -1.74
CA LEU A 459 -24.48 -13.00 -2.05
C LEU A 459 -23.51 -13.55 -0.99
N GLY A 460 -23.96 -14.38 -0.06
CA GLY A 460 -23.10 -15.08 0.89
C GLY A 460 -22.75 -14.30 2.17
N GLY A 461 -23.43 -13.18 2.44
CA GLY A 461 -23.24 -12.44 3.68
C GLY A 461 -22.67 -11.03 3.51
N TYR A 462 -22.15 -10.48 4.59
CA TYR A 462 -21.75 -9.08 4.65
C TYR A 462 -20.36 -8.81 4.11
N VAL A 463 -20.17 -7.62 3.54
CA VAL A 463 -18.90 -7.05 3.05
C VAL A 463 -18.91 -5.55 3.43
N PRO A 464 -17.77 -4.98 3.90
CA PRO A 464 -16.53 -5.64 4.28
C PRO A 464 -16.69 -6.51 5.53
N ALA A 465 -15.91 -7.56 5.61
CA ALA A 465 -15.78 -8.40 6.80
C ALA A 465 -14.38 -9.02 6.78
N ARG A 466 -13.64 -8.89 7.87
CA ARG A 466 -12.29 -9.44 7.97
C ARG A 466 -12.31 -10.70 8.83
N HIS A 467 -11.65 -11.73 8.36
CA HIS A 467 -11.56 -13.02 9.04
C HIS A 467 -10.10 -13.31 9.34
N THR A 468 -9.78 -13.66 10.57
CA THR A 468 -8.40 -13.86 11.03
C THR A 468 -8.16 -15.25 11.62
N ALA A 469 -9.21 -16.05 11.75
CA ALA A 469 -9.10 -17.41 12.28
C ALA A 469 -8.41 -18.32 11.25
N VAL A 470 -7.14 -18.64 11.51
CA VAL A 470 -6.33 -19.56 10.73
C VAL A 470 -5.54 -20.48 11.66
N GLN A 471 -5.16 -21.65 11.15
CA GLN A 471 -4.36 -22.59 11.91
C GLN A 471 -2.92 -22.07 12.05
N SER A 472 -2.35 -22.18 13.25
CA SER A 472 -0.93 -21.85 13.51
C SER A 472 -0.01 -22.76 12.69
N LEU A 473 1.13 -22.22 12.25
CA LEU A 473 2.12 -22.99 11.51
C LEU A 473 3.02 -23.80 12.47
N GLN A 474 3.47 -24.95 11.98
CA GLN A 474 4.58 -25.67 12.62
C GLN A 474 5.89 -25.05 12.14
N ILE A 475 6.66 -24.49 13.07
CA ILE A 475 7.94 -23.85 12.76
C ILE A 475 9.09 -24.76 13.20
N PRO A 476 10.26 -24.72 12.53
CA PRO A 476 11.42 -25.51 12.93
C PRO A 476 11.99 -25.04 14.28
N GLU A 477 12.55 -25.98 15.01
CA GLU A 477 13.33 -25.68 16.20
C GLU A 477 14.65 -25.01 15.82
N LEU A 478 15.29 -24.29 16.78
CA LEU A 478 16.54 -23.59 16.54
C LEU A 478 17.65 -24.54 16.03
N SER A 479 17.63 -25.81 16.46
CA SER A 479 18.55 -26.85 16.00
C SER A 479 18.53 -27.14 14.49
N ALA A 480 17.44 -26.79 13.80
CA ALA A 480 17.39 -26.89 12.33
C ALA A 480 18.42 -25.97 11.65
N PHE A 481 18.83 -24.91 12.35
CA PHE A 481 19.82 -23.94 11.90
C PHE A 481 21.23 -24.22 12.46
N ALA A 482 21.52 -25.47 12.84
CA ALA A 482 22.79 -25.88 13.49
C ALA A 482 24.06 -25.39 12.76
N THR A 483 24.00 -25.22 11.43
CA THR A 483 25.11 -24.69 10.64
C THR A 483 25.39 -23.22 10.96
N GLN A 484 24.40 -22.45 11.30
CA GLN A 484 24.52 -21.03 11.66
C GLN A 484 24.89 -20.83 13.13
N LEU A 485 24.65 -21.85 13.98
CA LEU A 485 24.98 -21.81 15.41
C LEU A 485 26.46 -22.18 15.69
N LYS A 486 27.12 -22.81 14.74
CA LYS A 486 28.55 -23.21 14.85
C LYS A 486 29.45 -22.11 14.31
N ASP A 487 30.70 -22.12 14.75
CA ASP A 487 31.75 -21.31 14.14
C ASP A 487 31.99 -21.66 12.66
N THR A 488 32.46 -20.70 11.91
CA THR A 488 32.78 -20.88 10.49
C THR A 488 34.29 -21.26 10.29
N GLY A 489 35.04 -21.39 11.36
CA GLY A 489 36.51 -21.50 11.30
C GLY A 489 37.12 -20.30 10.58
N GLU A 490 38.04 -20.56 9.67
CA GLU A 490 38.66 -19.51 8.84
C GLU A 490 37.76 -19.04 7.67
N ARG A 491 36.64 -19.70 7.44
CA ARG A 491 35.77 -19.37 6.34
C ARG A 491 34.99 -18.09 6.61
N ALA A 492 35.26 -17.03 5.85
CA ALA A 492 34.56 -15.78 5.91
C ALA A 492 33.22 -15.88 5.12
N ILE A 493 32.13 -15.45 5.73
CA ILE A 493 30.81 -15.33 5.11
C ILE A 493 30.17 -14.02 5.54
N SER A 494 29.20 -13.54 4.76
CA SER A 494 28.37 -12.40 5.13
C SER A 494 27.08 -12.84 5.83
N THR A 495 26.41 -11.92 6.55
CA THR A 495 25.08 -12.21 7.11
C THR A 495 24.04 -12.39 6.00
N THR A 496 24.20 -11.73 4.84
CA THR A 496 23.40 -12.01 3.64
C THR A 496 23.49 -13.48 3.22
N MET A 497 24.72 -14.03 3.15
CA MET A 497 24.90 -15.46 2.83
C MET A 497 24.40 -16.39 3.94
N ALA A 498 24.49 -15.96 5.21
CA ALA A 498 23.88 -16.70 6.32
C ALA A 498 22.37 -16.78 6.17
N PHE A 499 21.72 -15.66 5.80
CA PHE A 499 20.29 -15.62 5.50
C PHE A 499 19.92 -16.56 4.35
N VAL A 500 20.64 -16.52 3.23
CA VAL A 500 20.34 -17.40 2.07
C VAL A 500 20.40 -18.89 2.48
N ARG A 501 21.29 -19.27 3.39
CA ARG A 501 21.34 -20.63 3.93
C ARG A 501 20.16 -20.95 4.86
N ILE A 502 19.76 -19.99 5.71
CA ILE A 502 18.54 -20.12 6.54
C ILE A 502 17.33 -20.30 5.63
N LEU A 503 17.18 -19.44 4.62
CA LEU A 503 16.10 -19.54 3.63
C LEU A 503 16.12 -20.91 2.93
N GLY A 504 17.29 -21.39 2.51
CA GLY A 504 17.44 -22.72 1.91
C GLY A 504 17.06 -23.87 2.85
N THR A 505 17.23 -23.72 4.16
CA THR A 505 16.74 -24.67 5.19
C THR A 505 15.22 -24.62 5.30
N LEU A 506 14.65 -23.42 5.38
CA LEU A 506 13.20 -23.21 5.47
C LEU A 506 12.46 -23.73 4.22
N LEU A 507 13.01 -23.50 3.04
CA LEU A 507 12.44 -23.99 1.76
C LEU A 507 12.39 -25.52 1.65
N LYS A 508 13.26 -26.23 2.40
CA LYS A 508 13.29 -27.69 2.45
C LYS A 508 12.42 -28.27 3.56
N ASP A 509 11.90 -27.44 4.44
CA ASP A 509 11.02 -27.89 5.52
C ASP A 509 9.73 -28.47 4.94
N PRO A 510 9.30 -29.68 5.33
CA PRO A 510 8.15 -30.34 4.74
C PRO A 510 6.81 -29.65 5.04
N HIS A 511 6.73 -28.86 6.12
CA HIS A 511 5.53 -28.16 6.55
C HIS A 511 5.48 -26.71 6.04
N LEU A 512 6.64 -26.03 6.04
CA LEU A 512 6.75 -24.61 5.70
C LEU A 512 7.20 -24.36 4.27
N GLY A 513 7.98 -25.23 3.67
CA GLY A 513 8.71 -24.94 2.43
C GLY A 513 7.84 -24.37 1.31
N LYS A 514 6.63 -24.91 1.16
CA LYS A 514 5.66 -24.42 0.15
C LYS A 514 5.05 -23.06 0.50
N LEU A 515 5.02 -22.69 1.77
CA LEU A 515 4.40 -21.46 2.28
C LEU A 515 5.39 -20.28 2.33
N ILE A 516 6.69 -20.55 2.16
CA ILE A 516 7.73 -19.52 2.07
C ILE A 516 7.57 -18.76 0.76
N VAL A 517 7.58 -17.44 0.82
CA VAL A 517 7.46 -16.55 -0.34
C VAL A 517 8.65 -15.60 -0.39
N PRO A 518 9.74 -15.97 -1.11
CA PRO A 518 10.83 -15.03 -1.37
C PRO A 518 10.39 -13.95 -2.37
N ILE A 519 10.63 -12.68 -2.04
CA ILE A 519 10.26 -11.52 -2.86
C ILE A 519 11.51 -10.67 -3.07
N VAL A 520 11.78 -10.29 -4.32
CA VAL A 520 12.98 -9.51 -4.70
C VAL A 520 12.66 -8.48 -5.77
N PRO A 521 13.33 -7.31 -5.78
CA PRO A 521 13.24 -6.32 -6.84
C PRO A 521 14.41 -6.49 -7.83
N ASP A 522 14.46 -7.63 -8.53
CA ASP A 522 15.49 -7.95 -9.55
C ASP A 522 16.94 -8.00 -9.04
N GLU A 523 17.16 -8.31 -7.77
CA GLU A 523 18.50 -8.28 -7.13
C GLU A 523 18.95 -9.65 -6.57
N SER A 524 18.35 -10.75 -7.05
CA SER A 524 18.64 -12.08 -6.51
C SER A 524 20.11 -12.47 -6.59
N ARG A 525 20.82 -12.07 -7.66
CA ARG A 525 22.27 -12.38 -7.82
C ARG A 525 23.12 -11.57 -6.85
N THR A 526 22.80 -10.30 -6.66
CA THR A 526 23.45 -9.41 -5.69
C THR A 526 23.36 -9.98 -4.27
N PHE A 527 22.24 -10.60 -3.93
CA PHE A 527 22.03 -11.21 -2.61
C PHE A 527 22.47 -12.68 -2.52
N GLY A 528 23.08 -13.24 -3.58
CA GLY A 528 23.56 -14.63 -3.60
C GLY A 528 22.42 -15.67 -3.64
N MET A 529 21.25 -15.29 -4.13
CA MET A 529 20.07 -16.15 -4.22
C MET A 529 19.94 -16.88 -5.56
N GLU A 530 20.87 -16.71 -6.49
CA GLU A 530 20.78 -17.27 -7.84
C GLU A 530 20.70 -18.82 -7.86
N SER A 531 21.22 -19.47 -6.85
CA SER A 531 21.09 -20.93 -6.71
C SER A 531 19.63 -21.40 -6.53
N LEU A 532 18.77 -20.51 -6.04
CA LEU A 532 17.34 -20.77 -5.84
C LEU A 532 16.56 -20.76 -7.16
N PHE A 533 17.03 -20.09 -8.21
CA PHE A 533 16.37 -20.07 -9.52
C PHE A 533 16.08 -21.47 -10.05
N ARG A 534 17.05 -22.37 -9.94
CA ARG A 534 16.90 -23.76 -10.37
C ARG A 534 16.05 -24.58 -9.40
N GLN A 535 16.12 -24.30 -8.10
CA GLN A 535 15.46 -25.11 -7.07
C GLN A 535 13.97 -24.87 -7.01
N ILE A 536 13.56 -23.60 -6.99
CA ILE A 536 12.18 -23.20 -6.74
C ILE A 536 11.59 -22.32 -7.86
N GLY A 537 12.41 -21.85 -8.81
CA GLY A 537 11.98 -21.04 -9.95
C GLY A 537 11.50 -19.64 -9.59
N ILE A 538 11.50 -18.77 -10.60
CA ILE A 538 10.90 -17.44 -10.56
C ILE A 538 9.48 -17.57 -11.07
N HIS A 539 8.51 -16.99 -10.39
CA HIS A 539 7.11 -17.01 -10.81
C HIS A 539 6.89 -16.17 -12.08
N SER A 540 6.27 -16.80 -13.08
CA SER A 540 5.80 -16.13 -14.29
C SER A 540 4.46 -16.72 -14.72
N ALA A 541 3.41 -15.90 -14.80
CA ALA A 541 2.06 -16.34 -15.15
C ALA A 541 1.96 -17.05 -16.51
N VAL A 542 2.90 -16.79 -17.42
CA VAL A 542 2.98 -17.43 -18.75
C VAL A 542 4.05 -18.54 -18.84
N GLY A 543 4.86 -18.72 -17.80
CA GLY A 543 6.05 -19.56 -17.81
C GLY A 543 7.21 -18.92 -18.58
N GLN A 544 8.17 -19.73 -19.01
CA GLN A 544 9.36 -19.26 -19.76
C GLN A 544 9.22 -19.60 -21.24
N LEU A 545 8.96 -18.59 -22.07
CA LEU A 545 8.72 -18.72 -23.52
C LEU A 545 10.01 -18.62 -24.35
N TYR A 546 11.16 -18.52 -23.73
CA TYR A 546 12.48 -18.34 -24.33
C TYR A 546 13.51 -19.26 -23.69
N THR A 547 14.62 -19.49 -24.36
CA THR A 547 15.79 -20.13 -23.77
C THR A 547 16.64 -19.03 -23.09
N PRO A 548 16.91 -19.11 -21.78
CA PRO A 548 17.71 -18.11 -21.09
C PRO A 548 19.15 -18.08 -21.62
N GLN A 549 19.73 -16.90 -21.71
CA GLN A 549 21.08 -16.71 -22.24
C GLN A 549 22.13 -17.51 -21.46
N ASP A 550 21.90 -17.69 -20.16
CA ASP A 550 22.76 -18.42 -19.23
C ASP A 550 22.36 -19.90 -19.04
N ALA A 551 21.58 -20.48 -19.94
CA ALA A 551 21.07 -21.86 -19.83
C ALA A 551 22.16 -22.93 -19.64
N GLY A 552 23.40 -22.66 -20.08
CA GLY A 552 24.56 -23.52 -19.84
C GLY A 552 25.20 -23.40 -18.47
N GLN A 553 24.76 -22.46 -17.64
CA GLN A 553 25.29 -22.25 -16.30
C GLN A 553 24.58 -23.13 -15.25
N LEU A 554 25.26 -23.38 -14.12
CA LEU A 554 24.71 -24.18 -13.03
C LEU A 554 23.49 -23.49 -12.37
N SER A 555 23.53 -22.17 -12.25
CA SER A 555 22.49 -21.32 -11.64
C SER A 555 21.89 -20.37 -12.68
N TYR A 556 21.29 -20.95 -13.75
CA TYR A 556 20.67 -20.16 -14.82
C TYR A 556 19.33 -19.56 -14.40
N TYR A 557 18.96 -18.49 -15.05
CA TYR A 557 17.68 -17.81 -14.89
C TYR A 557 16.53 -18.72 -15.33
N LYS A 558 15.64 -19.07 -14.39
CA LYS A 558 14.54 -20.00 -14.64
C LYS A 558 13.22 -19.45 -14.18
N GLU A 559 12.32 -19.23 -15.11
CA GLU A 559 10.92 -18.88 -14.87
C GLU A 559 10.00 -20.10 -15.02
N SER A 560 8.95 -20.15 -14.20
CA SER A 560 7.90 -21.15 -14.33
C SER A 560 6.59 -20.63 -13.70
N LYS A 561 5.45 -21.20 -14.13
CA LYS A 561 4.15 -20.80 -13.59
C LYS A 561 4.05 -21.08 -12.09
N ASP A 562 4.58 -22.19 -11.66
CA ASP A 562 4.66 -22.66 -10.28
C ASP A 562 5.90 -22.14 -9.53
N GLY A 563 6.67 -21.25 -10.14
CA GLY A 563 7.84 -20.62 -9.52
C GLY A 563 7.50 -19.97 -8.19
N GLN A 564 8.43 -20.08 -7.24
CA GLN A 564 8.18 -19.64 -5.87
C GLN A 564 8.70 -18.24 -5.57
N ILE A 565 9.76 -17.80 -6.28
CA ILE A 565 10.31 -16.45 -6.12
C ILE A 565 9.41 -15.45 -6.83
N MET A 566 8.90 -14.46 -6.12
CA MET A 566 8.24 -13.30 -6.74
C MET A 566 9.30 -12.25 -7.05
N GLN A 567 9.62 -12.11 -8.33
CA GLN A 567 10.55 -11.09 -8.82
C GLN A 567 9.75 -9.94 -9.46
N GLU A 568 9.91 -8.74 -8.92
CA GLU A 568 9.04 -7.61 -9.25
C GLU A 568 9.67 -6.61 -10.23
N GLY A 569 10.95 -6.85 -10.63
CA GLY A 569 11.74 -5.87 -11.36
C GLY A 569 12.22 -4.74 -10.44
N LEU A 570 12.89 -3.73 -10.99
CA LEU A 570 13.38 -2.55 -10.25
C LEU A 570 12.20 -1.67 -9.79
N ASN A 571 11.38 -2.23 -8.89
CA ASN A 571 10.11 -1.69 -8.45
C ASN A 571 9.84 -2.04 -6.98
N GLU A 572 10.38 -1.27 -6.07
CA GLU A 572 10.23 -1.50 -4.62
C GLU A 572 8.79 -1.29 -4.16
N SER A 573 8.04 -0.34 -4.75
CA SER A 573 6.61 -0.15 -4.45
C SER A 573 5.78 -1.40 -4.83
N GLY A 574 6.12 -2.05 -5.95
CA GLY A 574 5.51 -3.31 -6.34
C GLY A 574 5.93 -4.48 -5.44
N ALA A 575 7.22 -4.57 -5.12
CA ALA A 575 7.75 -5.63 -4.29
C ALA A 575 7.15 -5.62 -2.87
N ILE A 576 7.07 -4.44 -2.23
CA ILE A 576 6.41 -4.33 -0.92
C ILE A 576 4.90 -4.56 -1.01
N SER A 577 4.25 -4.22 -2.13
CA SER A 577 2.83 -4.52 -2.35
C SER A 577 2.57 -6.03 -2.49
N SER A 578 3.46 -6.76 -3.16
CA SER A 578 3.47 -8.23 -3.18
C SER A 578 3.69 -8.81 -1.77
N TRP A 579 4.61 -8.21 -1.01
CA TRP A 579 4.86 -8.61 0.37
C TRP A 579 3.63 -8.35 1.27
N ILE A 580 2.93 -7.21 1.11
CA ILE A 580 1.68 -6.93 1.82
C ILE A 580 0.62 -7.97 1.48
N ALA A 581 0.45 -8.33 0.21
CA ALA A 581 -0.49 -9.35 -0.21
C ALA A 581 -0.18 -10.72 0.41
N ALA A 582 1.08 -11.12 0.43
CA ALA A 582 1.53 -12.36 1.06
C ALA A 582 1.40 -12.32 2.58
N SER A 583 1.84 -11.23 3.24
CA SER A 583 1.85 -11.08 4.69
C SER A 583 0.45 -10.95 5.32
N THR A 584 -0.57 -10.58 4.52
CA THR A 584 -1.98 -10.53 4.91
C THR A 584 -2.81 -11.71 4.38
N SER A 585 -2.16 -12.70 3.78
CA SER A 585 -2.81 -13.88 3.20
C SER A 585 -3.67 -14.65 4.19
N TYR A 586 -3.29 -14.68 5.46
CA TYR A 586 -4.06 -15.30 6.54
C TYR A 586 -5.48 -14.73 6.67
N SER A 587 -5.65 -13.42 6.52
CA SER A 587 -6.96 -12.75 6.62
C SER A 587 -7.69 -12.70 5.27
N ASN A 588 -6.96 -12.62 4.16
CA ASN A 588 -7.54 -12.46 2.84
C ASN A 588 -7.87 -13.80 2.17
N HIS A 589 -7.10 -14.85 2.47
CA HIS A 589 -7.22 -16.17 1.82
C HIS A 589 -7.42 -17.33 2.79
N GLY A 590 -7.39 -17.08 4.11
CA GLY A 590 -7.45 -18.13 5.12
C GLY A 590 -6.26 -19.09 5.08
N LEU A 591 -5.14 -18.64 4.54
CA LEU A 591 -3.89 -19.39 4.39
C LEU A 591 -2.72 -18.52 4.86
N MET A 592 -1.97 -18.98 5.87
CA MET A 592 -0.73 -18.31 6.26
C MET A 592 0.36 -18.55 5.20
N THR A 593 1.07 -17.51 4.81
CA THR A 593 2.33 -17.58 4.07
C THR A 593 3.42 -16.86 4.85
N VAL A 594 4.68 -17.20 4.59
CA VAL A 594 5.85 -16.64 5.29
C VAL A 594 6.67 -15.85 4.28
N PRO A 595 6.37 -14.57 4.04
CA PRO A 595 7.07 -13.77 3.07
C PRO A 595 8.38 -13.20 3.63
N PHE A 596 9.43 -13.31 2.80
CA PHE A 596 10.72 -12.66 2.97
C PHE A 596 10.95 -11.72 1.79
N TYR A 597 10.86 -10.41 2.04
CA TYR A 597 11.19 -9.40 1.04
C TYR A 597 12.59 -8.86 1.31
N ILE A 598 13.53 -9.14 0.39
CA ILE A 598 14.92 -8.69 0.45
C ILE A 598 15.14 -7.58 -0.57
N PHE A 599 15.77 -6.50 -0.15
CA PHE A 599 15.99 -5.29 -0.93
C PHE A 599 17.23 -4.54 -0.44
N TYR A 600 17.76 -3.61 -1.24
CA TYR A 600 18.74 -2.65 -0.76
C TYR A 600 18.16 -1.81 0.37
N SER A 601 18.78 -1.80 1.54
CA SER A 601 18.26 -1.13 2.74
C SER A 601 17.98 0.36 2.53
N MET A 602 18.80 1.02 1.72
CA MET A 602 18.62 2.43 1.33
C MET A 602 17.30 2.67 0.60
N PHE A 603 16.82 1.74 -0.21
CA PHE A 603 15.59 1.87 -0.99
C PHE A 603 14.35 1.29 -0.29
N GLY A 604 14.45 0.91 0.97
CA GLY A 604 13.35 0.46 1.80
C GLY A 604 12.47 1.60 2.32
N PHE A 605 12.52 1.83 3.62
CA PHE A 605 11.63 2.82 4.30
C PHE A 605 11.74 4.24 3.74
N GLN A 606 12.88 4.66 3.23
CA GLN A 606 13.04 5.96 2.58
C GLN A 606 12.19 6.07 1.31
N ARG A 607 12.00 4.99 0.55
CA ARG A 607 11.27 5.00 -0.72
C ARG A 607 9.82 4.54 -0.59
N VAL A 608 9.55 3.57 0.27
CA VAL A 608 8.24 2.92 0.41
C VAL A 608 7.69 2.97 1.84
N GLY A 609 8.06 3.99 2.60
CA GLY A 609 7.68 4.14 4.01
C GLY A 609 6.17 4.20 4.23
N ASP A 610 5.42 4.83 3.32
CA ASP A 610 3.96 4.89 3.40
C ASP A 610 3.32 3.49 3.21
N LEU A 611 3.81 2.69 2.28
CA LEU A 611 3.39 1.29 2.13
C LEU A 611 3.78 0.44 3.34
N ALA A 612 4.95 0.68 3.93
CA ALA A 612 5.35 0.00 5.17
C ALA A 612 4.45 0.38 6.36
N TRP A 613 4.04 1.64 6.45
CA TRP A 613 3.05 2.10 7.44
C TRP A 613 1.69 1.44 7.20
N ALA A 614 1.21 1.45 5.95
CA ALA A 614 -0.04 0.80 5.56
C ALA A 614 -0.02 -0.72 5.82
N ALA A 615 1.14 -1.37 5.68
CA ALA A 615 1.32 -2.78 6.07
C ALA A 615 1.06 -3.00 7.57
N GLY A 616 1.52 -2.07 8.41
CA GLY A 616 1.23 -2.09 9.85
C GLY A 616 -0.25 -1.93 10.14
N ASP A 617 -0.96 -1.05 9.44
CA ASP A 617 -2.41 -0.88 9.53
C ASP A 617 -3.15 -2.14 9.05
N ALA A 618 -2.70 -2.74 7.94
CA ALA A 618 -3.24 -3.99 7.40
C ALA A 618 -2.97 -5.21 8.30
N ARG A 619 -2.18 -5.06 9.37
CA ARG A 619 -1.78 -6.12 10.31
C ARG A 619 -0.95 -7.22 9.62
N ALA A 620 -0.02 -6.79 8.76
CA ALA A 620 0.89 -7.65 8.03
C ALA A 620 1.83 -8.45 8.96
N ARG A 621 2.16 -9.69 8.55
CA ARG A 621 3.07 -10.61 9.26
C ARG A 621 4.12 -11.13 8.29
N GLY A 622 5.40 -10.79 8.46
CA GLY A 622 6.45 -11.18 7.55
C GLY A 622 7.79 -10.52 7.85
N PHE A 623 8.76 -10.76 6.99
CA PHE A 623 10.11 -10.25 7.14
C PHE A 623 10.45 -9.28 6.01
N LEU A 624 10.93 -8.11 6.38
CA LEU A 624 11.59 -7.13 5.52
C LEU A 624 13.09 -7.23 5.78
N LEU A 625 13.89 -7.45 4.75
CA LEU A 625 15.32 -7.68 4.85
C LEU A 625 16.06 -6.58 4.10
N GLY A 626 16.63 -5.64 4.84
CA GLY A 626 17.47 -4.58 4.29
C GLY A 626 18.87 -5.10 4.01
N ALA A 627 19.12 -5.54 2.80
CA ALA A 627 20.43 -6.06 2.40
C ALA A 627 21.37 -4.95 1.94
N THR A 628 22.67 -5.27 1.86
CA THR A 628 23.74 -4.29 1.58
C THR A 628 23.71 -3.10 2.55
N ALA A 629 23.33 -3.39 3.81
CA ALA A 629 23.15 -2.39 4.84
C ALA A 629 24.48 -1.87 5.39
N GLY A 630 24.41 -0.70 6.02
CA GLY A 630 25.55 -0.06 6.69
C GLY A 630 26.29 0.91 5.77
N ARG A 631 26.49 2.14 6.23
CA ARG A 631 27.07 3.23 5.42
C ARG A 631 28.53 2.99 5.05
N THR A 632 29.30 2.30 5.87
CA THR A 632 30.69 1.95 5.61
C THR A 632 30.88 0.49 5.15
N THR A 633 29.85 -0.33 5.31
CA THR A 633 29.91 -1.74 4.96
C THR A 633 29.73 -1.98 3.47
N LEU A 634 28.88 -1.20 2.81
CA LEU A 634 28.72 -1.22 1.38
C LEU A 634 29.79 -0.35 0.73
N MET A 635 30.89 -0.95 0.29
CA MET A 635 31.99 -0.22 -0.34
C MET A 635 31.77 0.03 -1.84
N GLY A 636 32.22 1.19 -2.33
CA GLY A 636 32.31 1.51 -3.77
C GLY A 636 31.02 2.00 -4.42
N GLU A 637 29.86 1.88 -3.76
CA GLU A 637 28.56 2.27 -4.30
C GLU A 637 28.20 3.75 -4.04
N GLY A 638 28.62 4.28 -2.89
CA GLY A 638 28.55 5.69 -2.56
C GLY A 638 27.18 6.18 -2.09
N LEU A 639 27.04 7.50 -2.10
CA LEU A 639 25.97 8.28 -1.46
C LEU A 639 24.56 7.70 -1.62
N GLN A 640 24.20 7.28 -2.83
CA GLN A 640 22.86 6.83 -3.14
C GLN A 640 22.50 5.45 -2.54
N HIS A 641 23.50 4.63 -2.18
CA HIS A 641 23.32 3.27 -1.72
C HIS A 641 23.71 3.06 -0.25
N ASP A 642 24.52 3.97 0.31
CA ASP A 642 25.07 3.84 1.64
C ASP A 642 24.05 4.19 2.72
N ASP A 643 23.37 3.17 3.24
CA ASP A 643 22.33 3.32 4.26
C ASP A 643 22.90 3.63 5.65
N GLY A 644 22.54 4.75 6.20
CA GLY A 644 22.86 5.13 7.58
C GLY A 644 21.63 5.44 8.43
N HIS A 645 20.39 5.20 7.96
CA HIS A 645 19.19 5.71 8.63
C HIS A 645 17.95 4.81 8.57
N SER A 646 17.99 3.66 7.89
CA SER A 646 16.81 2.79 7.72
C SER A 646 16.23 2.30 9.05
N HIS A 647 17.07 2.01 10.05
CA HIS A 647 16.62 1.64 11.39
C HIS A 647 15.87 2.76 12.12
N ILE A 648 16.24 4.03 11.87
CA ILE A 648 15.51 5.17 12.43
C ILE A 648 14.14 5.28 11.80
N LEU A 649 14.06 5.16 10.47
CA LEU A 649 12.80 5.17 9.74
C LEU A 649 11.89 3.99 10.12
N SER A 650 12.43 2.78 10.27
CA SER A 650 11.65 1.63 10.72
C SER A 650 11.12 1.78 12.14
N SER A 651 11.89 2.45 13.01
CA SER A 651 11.55 2.64 14.42
C SER A 651 10.31 3.50 14.68
N VAL A 652 9.87 4.30 13.67
CA VAL A 652 8.64 5.12 13.78
C VAL A 652 7.37 4.28 13.64
N ILE A 653 7.47 3.06 13.08
CA ILE A 653 6.32 2.19 12.89
C ILE A 653 6.15 1.28 14.12
N PRO A 654 5.04 1.41 14.87
CA PRO A 654 4.92 0.78 16.19
C PRO A 654 5.00 -0.76 16.18
N CYS A 655 4.56 -1.42 15.11
CA CYS A 655 4.55 -2.88 14.98
C CYS A 655 5.74 -3.43 14.18
N CYS A 656 6.68 -2.60 13.76
CA CYS A 656 7.92 -3.03 13.11
C CYS A 656 8.98 -3.34 14.15
N VAL A 657 9.39 -4.60 14.27
CA VAL A 657 10.44 -5.09 15.18
C VAL A 657 11.76 -5.12 14.40
N SER A 658 12.76 -4.35 14.80
CA SER A 658 13.94 -4.13 13.97
C SER A 658 15.24 -4.58 14.62
N TYR A 659 16.09 -5.31 13.85
CA TYR A 659 17.38 -5.88 14.30
C TYR A 659 18.50 -5.61 13.32
N ASP A 660 19.71 -5.41 13.85
CA ASP A 660 20.99 -5.26 13.13
C ASP A 660 22.01 -6.32 13.58
N PRO A 661 21.83 -7.60 13.19
CA PRO A 661 22.69 -8.69 13.63
C PRO A 661 24.08 -8.65 13.00
N THR A 662 25.10 -9.01 13.79
CA THR A 662 26.49 -9.18 13.35
C THR A 662 26.77 -10.61 12.93
N PHE A 663 26.25 -11.59 13.66
CA PHE A 663 26.62 -12.99 13.49
C PHE A 663 25.47 -13.86 12.97
N ALA A 664 25.82 -14.96 12.29
CA ALA A 664 24.86 -15.89 11.70
C ALA A 664 23.91 -16.51 12.73
N TYR A 665 24.40 -16.78 13.96
CA TYR A 665 23.57 -17.33 15.02
C TYR A 665 22.55 -16.32 15.55
N GLU A 666 22.92 -15.03 15.63
CA GLU A 666 21.97 -13.97 16.00
C GLU A 666 20.81 -13.92 15.00
N LEU A 667 21.14 -13.96 13.72
CA LEU A 667 20.16 -13.97 12.64
C LEU A 667 19.23 -15.19 12.71
N ALA A 668 19.76 -16.38 13.00
CA ALA A 668 18.98 -17.61 13.14
C ALA A 668 18.00 -17.54 14.32
N VAL A 669 18.46 -17.03 15.48
CA VAL A 669 17.64 -16.83 16.68
C VAL A 669 16.51 -15.82 16.39
N ILE A 670 16.85 -14.68 15.78
CA ILE A 670 15.89 -13.61 15.46
C ILE A 670 14.81 -14.10 14.48
N ILE A 671 15.20 -14.77 13.39
CA ILE A 671 14.23 -15.27 12.39
C ILE A 671 13.33 -16.34 13.01
N ARG A 672 13.88 -17.28 13.77
CA ARG A 672 13.09 -18.33 14.45
C ARG A 672 12.08 -17.73 15.41
N GLU A 673 12.48 -16.75 16.21
CA GLU A 673 11.59 -16.07 17.14
C GLU A 673 10.53 -15.23 16.40
N GLY A 674 10.90 -14.52 15.34
CA GLY A 674 9.96 -13.80 14.48
C GLY A 674 8.88 -14.73 13.91
N MET A 675 9.28 -15.91 13.44
CA MET A 675 8.33 -16.93 12.98
C MET A 675 7.41 -17.39 14.12
N ARG A 676 7.94 -17.61 15.33
CA ARG A 676 7.16 -18.03 16.49
C ARG A 676 6.09 -16.97 16.84
N ARG A 677 6.48 -15.72 16.96
CA ARG A 677 5.57 -14.64 17.32
C ARG A 677 4.48 -14.41 16.25
N MET A 678 4.86 -14.37 14.96
CA MET A 678 3.94 -14.05 13.87
C MET A 678 3.03 -15.22 13.46
N TYR A 679 3.53 -16.46 13.50
CA TYR A 679 2.83 -17.60 12.87
C TYR A 679 2.36 -18.66 13.87
N VAL A 680 2.89 -18.69 15.10
CA VAL A 680 2.39 -19.55 16.19
C VAL A 680 1.52 -18.74 17.14
N GLU A 681 2.03 -17.63 17.67
CA GLU A 681 1.29 -16.74 18.57
C GLU A 681 0.40 -15.74 17.84
N GLN A 682 0.60 -15.58 16.54
CA GLN A 682 -0.20 -14.75 15.65
C GLN A 682 -0.23 -13.26 16.03
N GLU A 683 0.88 -12.76 16.55
CA GLU A 683 1.04 -11.34 16.81
C GLU A 683 1.02 -10.53 15.51
N ASP A 684 0.36 -9.38 15.52
CA ASP A 684 0.27 -8.46 14.37
C ASP A 684 1.47 -7.50 14.34
N ILE A 685 2.61 -8.07 14.06
CA ILE A 685 3.91 -7.42 13.92
C ILE A 685 4.60 -7.93 12.66
N TYR A 686 5.60 -7.20 12.21
CA TYR A 686 6.53 -7.66 11.19
C TYR A 686 7.96 -7.28 11.56
N TYR A 687 8.91 -8.00 11.00
CA TYR A 687 10.33 -7.81 11.30
C TYR A 687 11.02 -7.02 10.21
N TYR A 688 11.93 -6.13 10.62
CA TYR A 688 12.94 -5.54 9.76
C TYR A 688 14.32 -5.97 10.25
N ILE A 689 15.10 -6.62 9.39
CA ILE A 689 16.42 -7.14 9.73
C ILE A 689 17.40 -6.65 8.67
N THR A 690 18.49 -6.01 9.09
CA THR A 690 19.56 -5.63 8.17
C THR A 690 20.51 -6.79 7.90
N LEU A 691 20.96 -6.89 6.66
CA LEU A 691 21.88 -7.90 6.18
C LEU A 691 23.10 -7.23 5.55
N LEU A 692 24.27 -7.70 5.92
CA LEU A 692 25.56 -7.13 5.54
C LEU A 692 26.20 -7.93 4.42
N ASN A 693 26.93 -7.29 3.51
CA ASN A 693 27.64 -7.92 2.41
C ASN A 693 29.15 -8.11 2.68
N GLU A 694 29.65 -7.68 3.83
CA GLU A 694 31.02 -7.92 4.24
C GLU A 694 31.21 -9.37 4.73
N ASN A 695 32.26 -10.02 4.22
CA ASN A 695 32.59 -11.37 4.62
C ASN A 695 33.61 -11.39 5.79
N TYR A 696 33.31 -12.15 6.84
CA TYR A 696 34.17 -12.37 7.99
C TYR A 696 33.90 -13.73 8.64
N PRO A 697 34.84 -14.28 9.45
CA PRO A 697 34.56 -15.44 10.26
C PRO A 697 33.50 -15.17 11.32
N HIS A 698 32.61 -16.12 11.54
CA HIS A 698 31.58 -16.06 12.56
C HIS A 698 31.92 -17.01 13.70
N PRO A 699 31.86 -16.57 14.96
CA PRO A 699 32.06 -17.47 16.11
C PRO A 699 30.85 -18.39 16.30
N ALA A 700 31.04 -19.46 17.09
CA ALA A 700 29.92 -20.25 17.57
C ALA A 700 29.04 -19.42 18.52
N MET A 701 27.77 -19.78 18.57
CA MET A 701 26.83 -19.13 19.51
C MET A 701 27.23 -19.41 20.95
N PRO A 702 27.47 -18.39 21.78
CA PRO A 702 27.73 -18.61 23.20
C PRO A 702 26.51 -19.25 23.89
N GLU A 703 26.71 -19.97 24.96
CA GLU A 703 25.65 -20.60 25.73
C GLU A 703 24.81 -19.55 26.50
N GLY A 704 23.51 -19.66 26.43
CA GLY A 704 22.58 -18.80 27.21
C GLY A 704 22.35 -17.38 26.68
N VAL A 705 22.83 -17.05 25.47
CA VAL A 705 22.68 -15.67 24.90
C VAL A 705 21.38 -15.44 24.14
N GLU A 706 20.55 -16.46 23.93
CA GLU A 706 19.33 -16.35 23.11
C GLU A 706 18.40 -15.22 23.58
N GLU A 707 18.13 -15.15 24.89
CA GLU A 707 17.28 -14.11 25.45
C GLU A 707 17.87 -12.71 25.23
N GLY A 708 19.17 -12.53 25.42
CA GLY A 708 19.87 -11.27 25.19
C GLY A 708 19.85 -10.83 23.73
N ILE A 709 20.01 -11.76 22.78
CA ILE A 709 19.88 -11.49 21.35
C ILE A 709 18.48 -10.91 21.06
N LEU A 710 17.45 -11.51 21.62
CA LEU A 710 16.05 -11.11 21.39
C LEU A 710 15.68 -9.81 22.10
N LYS A 711 16.24 -9.55 23.29
CA LYS A 711 16.02 -8.30 24.03
C LYS A 711 16.85 -7.13 23.49
N GLY A 712 17.79 -7.36 22.61
CA GLY A 712 18.53 -6.35 21.88
C GLY A 712 20.01 -6.16 22.27
N MET A 713 20.52 -6.79 23.35
CA MET A 713 21.94 -6.79 23.66
C MET A 713 22.33 -7.95 24.57
N TYR A 714 23.59 -8.40 24.46
CA TYR A 714 24.15 -9.42 25.34
C TYR A 714 25.69 -9.23 25.46
N PRO A 715 26.31 -9.69 26.56
CA PRO A 715 27.76 -9.61 26.70
C PRO A 715 28.42 -10.62 25.76
N LEU A 716 29.29 -10.15 24.84
CA LEU A 716 30.08 -10.97 23.95
C LEU A 716 31.40 -11.41 24.63
N SER A 717 32.05 -10.49 25.33
CA SER A 717 33.20 -10.76 26.19
C SER A 717 33.15 -9.90 27.45
N SER A 718 33.66 -10.45 28.55
CA SER A 718 33.67 -9.78 29.85
C SER A 718 35.04 -9.92 30.50
N HIS A 719 35.51 -8.84 31.12
CA HIS A 719 36.74 -8.82 31.87
C HIS A 719 36.46 -8.41 33.33
N PRO A 720 37.01 -9.13 34.33
CA PRO A 720 36.72 -8.83 35.75
C PRO A 720 37.14 -7.43 36.20
N GLN A 721 38.07 -6.82 35.52
CA GLN A 721 38.60 -5.48 35.81
C GLN A 721 38.22 -4.48 34.71
N ALA A 722 37.10 -4.68 34.03
CA ALA A 722 36.66 -3.78 32.98
C ALA A 722 36.47 -2.36 33.48
N GLN A 723 37.02 -1.39 32.77
CA GLN A 723 36.97 0.04 33.08
C GLN A 723 36.04 0.79 32.12
N VAL A 724 35.56 0.11 31.08
CA VAL A 724 34.68 0.68 30.06
C VAL A 724 33.74 -0.39 29.49
N GLN A 725 32.55 0.05 29.05
CA GLN A 725 31.59 -0.79 28.38
C GLN A 725 31.54 -0.41 26.88
N LEU A 726 32.01 -1.26 26.01
CA LEU A 726 32.03 -1.09 24.56
C LEU A 726 30.86 -1.81 23.94
N MET A 727 30.09 -1.13 23.13
CA MET A 727 28.88 -1.65 22.49
C MET A 727 28.99 -1.48 20.98
N GLY A 728 28.60 -2.50 20.21
CA GLY A 728 28.59 -2.44 18.75
C GLY A 728 27.43 -3.19 18.14
N SER A 729 27.00 -2.77 16.95
CA SER A 729 25.99 -3.44 16.14
C SER A 729 26.49 -3.68 14.72
N GLY A 730 25.90 -4.66 14.04
CA GLY A 730 26.24 -4.99 12.66
C GLY A 730 27.73 -5.20 12.45
N SER A 731 28.29 -4.77 11.31
CA SER A 731 29.72 -4.94 10.98
C SER A 731 30.66 -4.14 11.91
N ILE A 732 30.18 -3.03 12.49
CA ILE A 732 31.00 -2.18 13.36
C ILE A 732 31.30 -2.86 14.72
N LEU A 733 30.53 -3.86 15.13
CA LEU A 733 30.92 -4.67 16.29
C LEU A 733 32.32 -5.27 16.13
N ARG A 734 32.77 -5.60 14.92
CA ARG A 734 34.13 -6.07 14.65
C ARG A 734 35.20 -5.02 14.93
N GLU A 735 34.90 -3.76 14.61
CA GLU A 735 35.77 -2.64 14.96
C GLU A 735 35.82 -2.41 16.49
N VAL A 736 34.68 -2.64 17.17
CA VAL A 736 34.57 -2.58 18.63
C VAL A 736 35.42 -3.68 19.28
N ILE A 737 35.39 -4.91 18.78
CA ILE A 737 36.20 -6.02 19.24
C ILE A 737 37.70 -5.69 19.08
N ALA A 738 38.10 -5.23 17.89
CA ALA A 738 39.47 -4.83 17.62
C ALA A 738 39.94 -3.63 18.49
N ALA A 739 39.06 -2.70 18.77
CA ALA A 739 39.33 -1.58 19.68
C ALA A 739 39.56 -2.04 21.12
N SER A 740 38.80 -3.05 21.59
CA SER A 740 38.99 -3.68 22.90
C SER A 740 40.37 -4.29 23.01
N GLU A 741 40.86 -5.02 21.98
CA GLU A 741 42.19 -5.59 21.91
C GLU A 741 43.30 -4.50 21.93
N LEU A 742 43.12 -3.40 21.20
CA LEU A 742 44.04 -2.27 21.18
C LEU A 742 44.11 -1.55 22.53
N LEU A 743 42.97 -1.36 23.20
CA LEU A 743 42.91 -0.75 24.54
C LEU A 743 43.69 -1.55 25.56
N ASP A 744 43.54 -2.88 25.56
CA ASP A 744 44.27 -3.77 26.44
C ASP A 744 45.77 -3.75 26.11
N LYS A 745 46.13 -3.94 24.86
CA LYS A 745 47.52 -4.06 24.39
C LYS A 745 48.30 -2.77 24.54
N ASP A 746 47.75 -1.63 24.12
CA ASP A 746 48.48 -0.39 23.95
C ASP A 746 48.36 0.55 25.16
N PHE A 747 47.30 0.40 25.98
CA PHE A 747 46.98 1.30 27.10
C PHE A 747 46.69 0.58 28.42
N ALA A 748 46.71 -0.76 28.44
CA ALA A 748 46.38 -1.60 29.61
C ALA A 748 44.96 -1.26 30.19
N ILE A 749 44.00 -0.95 29.33
CA ILE A 749 42.62 -0.68 29.68
C ILE A 749 41.78 -1.85 29.26
N HIS A 750 41.16 -2.51 30.26
CA HIS A 750 40.28 -3.65 30.03
C HIS A 750 38.83 -3.16 29.77
N SER A 751 38.16 -3.82 28.86
CA SER A 751 36.78 -3.51 28.50
C SER A 751 35.88 -4.74 28.49
N ASN A 752 34.57 -4.51 28.73
CA ASN A 752 33.55 -5.47 28.33
C ASN A 752 33.04 -5.12 26.92
N VAL A 753 32.79 -6.13 26.11
CA VAL A 753 32.24 -5.96 24.76
C VAL A 753 30.81 -6.52 24.70
N TRP A 754 29.91 -5.72 24.24
CA TRP A 754 28.49 -6.07 24.08
C TRP A 754 28.11 -6.12 22.60
N SER A 755 27.47 -7.21 22.16
CA SER A 755 26.79 -7.24 20.88
C SER A 755 25.41 -6.63 21.08
N VAL A 756 25.10 -5.58 20.30
CA VAL A 756 23.82 -4.89 20.33
C VAL A 756 23.05 -5.24 19.08
N THR A 757 22.08 -6.13 19.19
CA THR A 757 21.29 -6.62 18.06
C THR A 757 20.10 -5.74 17.74
N SER A 758 19.60 -4.92 18.71
CA SER A 758 18.47 -4.03 18.48
C SER A 758 18.43 -2.84 19.43
N LEU A 759 18.90 -1.69 19.00
CA LEU A 759 18.75 -0.43 19.74
C LEU A 759 17.26 0.00 19.84
N THR A 760 16.44 -0.34 18.86
CA THR A 760 15.01 0.00 18.85
C THR A 760 14.23 -0.76 19.92
N GLU A 761 14.47 -2.08 20.08
CA GLU A 761 13.78 -2.86 21.12
C GLU A 761 14.25 -2.47 22.52
N LEU A 762 15.53 -2.18 22.68
CA LEU A 762 16.07 -1.63 23.93
C LEU A 762 15.40 -0.30 24.31
N ARG A 763 15.20 0.59 23.34
CA ARG A 763 14.47 1.85 23.56
C ARG A 763 13.01 1.59 23.94
N ARG A 764 12.34 0.67 23.26
CA ARG A 764 10.94 0.33 23.56
C ARG A 764 10.77 -0.22 24.97
N ASP A 765 11.66 -1.12 25.38
CA ASP A 765 11.70 -1.63 26.74
C ASP A 765 11.88 -0.50 27.74
N GLY A 766 12.88 0.36 27.55
CA GLY A 766 13.17 1.48 28.43
C GLY A 766 11.98 2.42 28.60
N HIS A 767 11.36 2.85 27.51
CA HIS A 767 10.16 3.70 27.56
C HIS A 767 8.96 3.01 28.21
N ALA A 768 8.78 1.71 28.01
CA ALA A 768 7.72 0.95 28.68
C ALA A 768 7.93 0.92 30.19
N VAL A 769 9.17 0.77 30.65
CA VAL A 769 9.56 0.79 32.06
C VAL A 769 9.35 2.21 32.65
N GLU A 770 9.85 3.26 32.00
CA GLU A 770 9.65 4.64 32.42
C GLU A 770 8.15 4.97 32.58
N ARG A 771 7.34 4.61 31.57
CA ARG A 771 5.90 4.83 31.63
C ARG A 771 5.26 4.05 32.78
N TRP A 772 5.67 2.80 32.99
CA TRP A 772 5.13 2.01 34.11
C TRP A 772 5.45 2.67 35.45
N ASN A 773 6.70 3.07 35.65
CA ASN A 773 7.17 3.74 36.87
C ASN A 773 6.43 5.07 37.11
N LEU A 774 6.20 5.85 36.04
CA LEU A 774 5.41 7.08 36.11
C LEU A 774 3.96 6.83 36.59
N LEU A 775 3.33 5.79 36.13
CA LEU A 775 1.93 5.49 36.43
C LEU A 775 1.74 4.69 37.74
N HIS A 776 2.82 4.12 38.29
CA HIS A 776 2.79 3.30 39.52
C HIS A 776 3.81 3.81 40.55
N PRO A 777 3.70 5.09 41.01
CA PRO A 777 4.75 5.71 41.86
C PRO A 777 4.87 5.10 43.27
N GLN A 778 3.93 4.26 43.66
CA GLN A 778 3.97 3.58 44.98
C GLN A 778 4.49 2.14 44.92
N ASN A 779 4.76 1.64 43.71
CA ASN A 779 5.32 0.31 43.53
C ASN A 779 6.86 0.41 43.49
N GLU A 780 7.53 -0.72 43.72
CA GLU A 780 8.97 -0.83 43.47
C GLU A 780 9.26 -0.49 42.03
N PRO A 781 10.17 0.45 41.71
CA PRO A 781 10.48 0.83 40.36
C PRO A 781 11.02 -0.35 39.55
N ARG A 782 10.53 -0.52 38.32
CA ARG A 782 11.11 -1.43 37.35
C ARG A 782 12.39 -0.83 36.77
N THR A 783 13.30 -1.70 36.35
CA THR A 783 14.52 -1.34 35.66
C THR A 783 14.45 -1.80 34.22
N SER A 784 14.94 -0.99 33.26
CA SER A 784 15.04 -1.35 31.86
C SER A 784 16.07 -2.46 31.64
N TYR A 785 15.98 -3.17 30.53
CA TYR A 785 16.95 -4.22 30.22
C TYR A 785 18.39 -3.66 30.08
N VAL A 786 18.54 -2.44 29.55
CA VAL A 786 19.84 -1.75 29.51
C VAL A 786 20.41 -1.54 30.92
N GLU A 787 19.59 -1.08 31.85
CA GLU A 787 20.00 -0.90 33.26
C GLU A 787 20.38 -2.22 33.93
N GLN A 788 19.59 -3.29 33.67
CA GLN A 788 19.88 -4.64 34.17
C GLN A 788 21.22 -5.18 33.67
N CYS A 789 21.48 -5.02 32.35
CA CYS A 789 22.76 -5.44 31.75
C CYS A 789 23.96 -4.67 32.32
N LEU A 790 23.78 -3.38 32.61
CA LEU A 790 24.82 -2.51 33.11
C LEU A 790 24.93 -2.49 34.65
N ALA A 791 24.05 -3.20 35.36
CA ALA A 791 24.08 -3.27 36.81
C ALA A 791 25.40 -3.90 37.30
N GLY A 792 26.08 -3.24 38.22
CA GLY A 792 27.36 -3.67 38.73
C GLY A 792 28.58 -3.48 37.79
N GLN A 793 28.35 -3.01 36.56
CA GLN A 793 29.43 -2.66 35.63
C GLN A 793 30.04 -1.30 35.98
N THR A 794 31.24 -1.02 35.53
CA THR A 794 31.98 0.23 35.79
C THR A 794 32.31 0.98 34.49
N GLY A 795 32.60 2.27 34.60
CA GLY A 795 33.15 3.11 33.53
C GLY A 795 32.12 3.63 32.56
N PRO A 796 32.56 4.43 31.57
CA PRO A 796 31.73 5.00 30.54
C PRO A 796 31.19 3.91 29.57
N VAL A 797 30.14 4.25 28.84
CA VAL A 797 29.59 3.45 27.74
C VAL A 797 29.94 4.12 26.42
N VAL A 798 30.56 3.37 25.51
CA VAL A 798 30.88 3.81 24.15
C VAL A 798 30.17 2.89 23.20
N VAL A 799 29.26 3.47 22.36
CA VAL A 799 28.46 2.74 21.37
C VAL A 799 28.90 3.15 19.97
N ALA A 800 29.24 2.17 19.14
CA ALA A 800 29.58 2.41 17.74
C ALA A 800 28.65 1.64 16.80
N THR A 801 28.21 2.30 15.74
CA THR A 801 27.26 1.73 14.76
C THR A 801 27.57 2.23 13.34
N ASP A 802 27.18 1.45 12.34
CA ASP A 802 27.32 1.83 10.92
C ASP A 802 26.19 2.74 10.42
N TYR A 803 25.35 3.21 11.32
CA TYR A 803 24.27 4.15 11.08
C TYR A 803 24.56 5.47 11.78
N MET A 804 23.74 6.48 11.54
CA MET A 804 23.93 7.78 12.21
C MET A 804 23.85 7.65 13.74
N LYS A 805 24.53 8.57 14.44
CA LYS A 805 24.63 8.58 15.92
C LYS A 805 23.27 8.53 16.61
N LEU A 806 22.23 9.11 15.98
CA LEU A 806 20.86 9.06 16.50
C LEU A 806 20.34 7.63 16.74
N PHE A 807 20.85 6.64 15.99
CA PHE A 807 20.50 5.25 16.21
C PHE A 807 21.05 4.73 17.54
N ALA A 808 22.33 5.02 17.85
CA ALA A 808 22.94 4.68 19.13
C ALA A 808 22.33 5.49 20.29
N ASP A 809 22.00 6.78 20.05
CA ASP A 809 21.45 7.67 21.05
C ASP A 809 20.07 7.24 21.58
N GLN A 810 19.39 6.31 20.91
CA GLN A 810 18.11 5.78 21.37
C GLN A 810 18.17 5.15 22.76
N ILE A 811 19.31 4.62 23.20
CA ILE A 811 19.45 4.02 24.53
C ILE A 811 20.10 4.95 25.56
N ARG A 812 20.58 6.14 25.16
CA ARG A 812 21.21 7.11 26.06
C ARG A 812 20.36 7.44 27.31
N PRO A 813 19.03 7.60 27.24
CA PRO A 813 18.21 7.89 28.43
C PRO A 813 18.24 6.79 29.51
N PHE A 814 18.59 5.56 29.12
CA PHE A 814 18.58 4.39 30.02
C PHE A 814 19.97 4.01 30.54
N VAL A 815 20.99 4.83 30.23
CA VAL A 815 22.36 4.67 30.75
C VAL A 815 22.58 5.68 31.87
N HIS A 816 22.14 5.34 33.08
CA HIS A 816 22.19 6.25 34.22
C HIS A 816 23.55 6.27 34.90
N GLY A 817 23.92 7.45 35.42
CA GLY A 817 25.06 7.65 36.34
C GLY A 817 26.44 7.44 35.69
N ARG A 818 26.54 7.38 34.35
CA ARG A 818 27.82 7.20 33.62
C ARG A 818 27.82 7.96 32.29
N ARG A 819 29.01 8.27 31.80
CA ARG A 819 29.17 8.92 30.50
C ARG A 819 28.73 7.98 29.37
N PHE A 820 28.01 8.52 28.40
CA PHE A 820 27.61 7.83 27.18
C PHE A 820 28.18 8.55 25.96
N VAL A 821 28.88 7.80 25.11
CA VAL A 821 29.47 8.32 23.86
C VAL A 821 28.95 7.50 22.70
N ALA A 822 28.38 8.17 21.68
CA ALA A 822 27.91 7.56 20.45
C ALA A 822 28.85 7.88 19.29
N LEU A 823 29.28 6.86 18.56
CA LEU A 823 29.95 6.94 17.28
C LEU A 823 29.02 6.41 16.20
N GLY A 824 28.95 7.12 15.08
CA GLY A 824 28.06 6.76 13.98
C GLY A 824 28.38 7.54 12.71
N THR A 825 27.75 7.16 11.63
CA THR A 825 28.05 7.60 10.27
C THR A 825 27.15 8.75 9.83
N ASP A 826 27.19 9.86 10.54
CA ASP A 826 26.44 11.07 10.17
C ASP A 826 27.04 11.72 8.91
N GLY A 827 26.17 12.27 8.06
CA GLY A 827 26.54 12.87 6.78
C GLY A 827 26.01 12.07 5.59
N PHE A 828 26.40 12.46 4.38
CA PHE A 828 26.12 11.72 3.16
C PHE A 828 27.08 10.54 2.99
N GLY A 829 26.61 9.46 2.33
CA GLY A 829 27.46 8.35 1.95
C GLY A 829 28.59 8.74 1.00
N GLN A 830 29.67 8.00 1.00
CA GLN A 830 30.85 8.23 0.17
C GLN A 830 31.30 6.91 -0.49
N SER A 831 31.87 7.00 -1.68
CA SER A 831 32.38 5.83 -2.39
C SER A 831 33.86 5.64 -2.09
N ASP A 832 34.22 4.62 -1.31
CA ASP A 832 35.59 4.22 -1.04
C ASP A 832 35.66 2.76 -0.51
N THR A 833 36.83 2.34 -0.06
CA THR A 833 37.01 1.08 0.67
C THR A 833 36.40 1.15 2.06
N ARG A 834 36.07 0.00 2.67
CA ARG A 834 35.52 -0.04 4.04
C ARG A 834 36.44 0.60 5.07
N GLU A 835 37.74 0.37 4.95
CA GLU A 835 38.73 0.95 5.86
C GLU A 835 38.71 2.47 5.80
N THR A 836 38.79 3.05 4.58
CA THR A 836 38.76 4.49 4.37
C THR A 836 37.44 5.11 4.85
N LEU A 837 36.29 4.46 4.54
CA LEU A 837 34.97 4.91 4.96
C LEU A 837 34.82 4.91 6.49
N ARG A 838 35.29 3.86 7.18
CA ARG A 838 35.24 3.81 8.66
C ARG A 838 36.11 4.87 9.31
N GLU A 839 37.30 5.13 8.76
CA GLU A 839 38.16 6.25 9.18
C GLU A 839 37.47 7.59 8.88
N PHE A 840 36.92 7.75 7.67
CA PHE A 840 36.20 8.98 7.29
C PHE A 840 35.04 9.29 8.23
N PHE A 841 34.21 8.33 8.56
CA PHE A 841 33.05 8.50 9.44
C PHE A 841 33.40 8.34 10.94
N GLU A 842 34.66 8.13 11.31
CA GLU A 842 35.12 8.06 12.71
C GLU A 842 34.50 6.89 13.50
N VAL A 843 34.32 5.75 12.83
CA VAL A 843 33.73 4.53 13.43
C VAL A 843 34.68 3.32 13.36
N ASP A 844 35.93 3.53 12.94
CA ASP A 844 36.95 2.51 12.97
C ASP A 844 37.48 2.26 14.41
N ARG A 845 38.27 1.20 14.57
CA ARG A 845 38.86 0.79 15.85
C ARG A 845 39.69 1.90 16.52
N HIS A 846 40.38 2.76 15.75
CA HIS A 846 41.24 3.81 16.29
C HIS A 846 40.39 4.96 16.86
N PHE A 847 39.31 5.36 16.18
CA PHE A 847 38.37 6.37 16.72
C PHE A 847 37.57 5.83 17.91
N ILE A 848 37.25 4.50 17.95
CA ILE A 848 36.62 3.89 19.12
C ILE A 848 37.57 3.91 20.32
N VAL A 849 38.86 3.59 20.12
CA VAL A 849 39.91 3.74 21.17
C VAL A 849 40.00 5.19 21.62
N LEU A 850 40.11 6.14 20.68
CA LEU A 850 40.24 7.56 21.00
C LEU A 850 39.03 8.06 21.81
N ALA A 851 37.82 7.73 21.39
CA ALA A 851 36.59 8.11 22.09
C ALA A 851 36.53 7.51 23.50
N THR A 852 36.98 6.27 23.66
CA THR A 852 37.09 5.58 24.95
C THR A 852 38.06 6.27 25.89
N LEU A 853 39.28 6.53 25.43
CA LEU A 853 40.32 7.21 26.24
C LEU A 853 39.85 8.62 26.62
N LYS A 854 39.21 9.34 25.67
CA LYS A 854 38.66 10.68 25.96
C LYS A 854 37.57 10.60 27.03
N ALA A 855 36.68 9.61 26.95
CA ALA A 855 35.63 9.44 27.96
C ALA A 855 36.19 9.13 29.35
N LEU A 856 37.20 8.23 29.43
CA LEU A 856 37.89 7.93 30.68
C LEU A 856 38.67 9.11 31.25
N ALA A 857 39.31 9.91 30.39
CA ALA A 857 40.04 11.13 30.80
C ALA A 857 39.08 12.22 31.29
N ASP A 858 37.91 12.36 30.65
CA ASP A 858 36.88 13.33 31.07
C ASP A 858 36.24 12.92 32.40
N ASP A 859 36.21 11.65 32.75
CA ASP A 859 35.77 11.13 34.05
C ASP A 859 36.91 11.12 35.10
N GLY A 860 38.11 11.57 34.73
CA GLY A 860 39.29 11.67 35.62
C GLY A 860 39.91 10.32 35.99
N LEU A 861 39.59 9.24 35.24
CA LEU A 861 40.10 7.90 35.48
C LEU A 861 41.48 7.67 34.87
N ILE A 862 41.83 8.42 33.84
CA ILE A 862 43.19 8.44 33.23
C ILE A 862 43.59 9.90 32.89
N GLY A 863 44.90 10.10 32.60
CA GLY A 863 45.38 11.39 32.16
C GLY A 863 45.06 11.69 30.68
N ARG A 864 44.99 12.99 30.30
CA ARG A 864 44.73 13.43 28.93
C ARG A 864 45.87 13.13 27.96
N GLU A 865 47.10 12.87 28.50
CA GLU A 865 48.24 12.40 27.75
C GLU A 865 47.98 11.11 26.98
N ASN A 866 47.18 10.20 27.54
CA ASN A 866 46.78 8.95 26.86
C ASN A 866 45.98 9.24 25.58
N VAL A 867 45.15 10.30 25.61
CA VAL A 867 44.40 10.70 24.42
C VAL A 867 45.32 11.24 23.34
N SER A 868 46.29 12.09 23.74
CA SER A 868 47.28 12.66 22.82
C SER A 868 48.22 11.57 22.26
N GLU A 869 48.55 10.59 23.08
CA GLU A 869 49.34 9.42 22.65
C GLU A 869 48.57 8.61 21.60
N ALA A 870 47.29 8.34 21.79
CA ALA A 870 46.49 7.62 20.82
C ALA A 870 46.41 8.34 19.48
N ILE A 871 46.20 9.65 19.48
CA ILE A 871 46.21 10.50 18.28
C ILE A 871 47.52 10.35 17.52
N SER A 872 48.62 10.44 18.21
CA SER A 872 49.97 10.34 17.63
C SER A 872 50.26 8.91 17.16
N ARG A 873 49.94 7.87 17.96
CA ARG A 873 50.21 6.47 17.71
C ARG A 873 49.46 5.96 16.49
N TYR A 874 48.22 6.34 16.35
CA TYR A 874 47.37 5.89 15.24
C TYR A 874 47.33 6.87 14.04
N GLY A 875 48.11 7.96 14.10
CA GLY A 875 48.26 8.92 13.02
C GLY A 875 46.95 9.69 12.67
N ILE A 876 46.10 9.88 13.67
CA ILE A 876 44.79 10.52 13.48
C ILE A 876 44.97 12.01 13.09
N ASN A 877 44.41 12.38 11.94
CA ASN A 877 44.43 13.76 11.48
C ASN A 877 43.45 14.61 12.33
N VAL A 878 43.97 15.48 13.17
CA VAL A 878 43.17 16.33 14.07
C VAL A 878 42.43 17.48 13.33
N ASP A 879 42.86 17.79 12.12
CA ASP A 879 42.29 18.84 11.28
C ASP A 879 41.40 18.31 10.17
N LYS A 880 41.03 17.00 10.22
CA LYS A 880 40.14 16.44 9.23
C LYS A 880 38.76 17.13 9.26
N ALA A 881 38.14 17.26 8.13
CA ALA A 881 36.81 17.84 8.02
C ALA A 881 35.77 16.97 8.76
N ASN A 882 34.77 17.62 9.34
CA ASN A 882 33.63 16.90 9.91
C ASN A 882 32.84 16.21 8.77
N PRO A 883 32.61 14.89 8.83
CA PRO A 883 31.87 14.16 7.78
C PRO A 883 30.48 14.74 7.43
N VAL A 884 29.83 15.42 8.39
CA VAL A 884 28.54 16.07 8.15
C VAL A 884 28.66 17.31 7.25
N ALA A 885 29.84 17.92 7.20
CA ALA A 885 30.09 19.16 6.46
C ALA A 885 30.70 18.96 5.07
N VAL A 886 30.94 17.72 4.67
CA VAL A 886 31.61 17.36 3.40
C VAL A 886 30.63 16.89 2.35
#